data_60f69cdfa907ecd36f182e5351b1db91
#
_entry.id   60f69cdfa907ecd36f182e5351b1db91
#
_cell.length_a   1.000
_cell.length_b   1.000
_cell.length_c   1.000
_cell.angle_alpha   90.00
_cell.angle_beta   90.00
_cell.angle_gamma   90.00
#
_symmetry.space_group_name_H-M   'P 1'
#
loop_
_entity.id
_entity.type
_entity.pdbx_description
1 polymer ?
#
loop_
_entity_poly.entity_id
_entity_poly.type
_entity_poly.pdbx_seq_one_letter_code
_entity_poly.pdbx_strand_id
1 'polypeptide(L)'
;MAIQKVVKSSVSQQVFDQLRQQILSGSWKPGDKLPSENELAAQFGVSRVTVRNALQKLSGLGLLETRFGEGSFIRGPEAGAALNQLVPMLYLGRETLKDILTFRRMVEGPICEIACRRATDGEIAQLRELLDQMERSEADLAAFARLDSRFHCMLARLTRSNMMQQIYQIIDDAIQSSYRQNARRQSVPVALHWYREILAAFEARDSARAREAMEQSLDQTFWISTVYQNVINMESAWPQRVAVRWYDEEAGGVREVTYRDYAADIRRMVGYLRRSLPDVQGRHIGLLARSGYAYGVAIFGCILAGAVAVPLNIEKNWAQLSDELARADVDCLLADGVYSDREPAFADYKGTVLDIHAFAGCTELAELTECPDQDALALIVFTSDTTGRSKGVMLSQRNLFAPMRLFTEPFETVRQQFGLPEDYQFAAFSVLPLFHIAALTSLISWSISGNAVHFCTDLRRFYRDLAAMPSDAMAVVPTLLKSIHHDVMKGKRARLGKLRLFTCGAAMYDPQMLADLIAQGFTIIQTYGLTETVGDGGWNSAQDAAHLSSVGLRDPDMEYRLEDGELCMKGDAVMLGYYKDPEGTAAVLQDGWFHTGDLARIDADGYIYLTGRKNNLMILPSGENVSPEELEALLSRNPAVREVLVEQKDGKICARISCREAVRDEVRAFVTQTNRSLPLYKRITSVEFTDQPLPRNALGKMVRG
;
A
#
# COMPACT_ATOMS: atom_id res chain seq x y z
N MET A 1 8.10 -21.88 -41.91
CA MET A 1 8.82 -20.61 -42.07
C MET A 1 7.87 -19.65 -42.79
N ALA A 2 7.38 -18.62 -42.11
CA ALA A 2 6.56 -17.58 -42.75
C ALA A 2 7.50 -16.56 -43.42
N ILE A 3 7.36 -16.39 -44.73
CA ILE A 3 8.13 -15.40 -45.51
C ILE A 3 7.63 -14.01 -45.08
N GLN A 4 8.46 -13.22 -44.38
CA GLN A 4 8.15 -11.83 -44.06
C GLN A 4 8.31 -10.93 -45.30
N LYS A 5 7.27 -10.12 -45.54
CA LYS A 5 7.23 -9.16 -46.66
C LYS A 5 8.34 -8.12 -46.47
N VAL A 6 9.30 -8.06 -47.34
CA VAL A 6 10.37 -7.05 -47.32
C VAL A 6 9.73 -5.68 -47.58
N VAL A 7 9.72 -4.79 -46.60
CA VAL A 7 9.30 -3.40 -46.75
C VAL A 7 10.44 -2.66 -47.45
N LYS A 8 10.25 -2.26 -48.69
CA LYS A 8 11.17 -1.35 -49.39
C LYS A 8 11.22 -0.03 -48.60
N SER A 9 12.38 0.35 -48.08
CA SER A 9 12.56 1.69 -47.49
C SER A 9 12.24 2.74 -48.55
N SER A 10 11.46 3.76 -48.20
CA SER A 10 11.15 4.84 -49.14
C SER A 10 12.45 5.56 -49.53
N VAL A 11 12.54 6.06 -50.74
CA VAL A 11 13.71 6.82 -51.22
C VAL A 11 14.02 7.98 -50.26
N SER A 12 13.00 8.62 -49.71
CA SER A 12 13.16 9.66 -48.68
C SER A 12 13.81 9.13 -47.37
N GLN A 13 13.55 7.87 -46.97
CA GLN A 13 14.19 7.26 -45.82
C GLN A 13 15.68 6.97 -46.09
N GLN A 14 16.03 6.54 -47.31
CA GLN A 14 17.43 6.30 -47.67
C GLN A 14 18.24 7.61 -47.69
N VAL A 15 17.67 8.69 -48.19
CA VAL A 15 18.30 10.02 -48.16
C VAL A 15 18.48 10.49 -46.70
N PHE A 16 17.45 10.32 -45.87
CA PHE A 16 17.51 10.64 -44.44
C PHE A 16 18.62 9.87 -43.75
N ASP A 17 18.71 8.56 -43.96
CA ASP A 17 19.70 7.69 -43.28
C ASP A 17 21.14 8.05 -43.70
N GLN A 18 21.38 8.37 -44.99
CA GLN A 18 22.68 8.80 -45.45
C GLN A 18 23.09 10.16 -44.89
N LEU A 19 22.19 11.14 -44.90
CA LEU A 19 22.46 12.46 -44.31
C LEU A 19 22.73 12.35 -42.80
N ARG A 20 21.92 11.57 -42.08
CA ARG A 20 22.11 11.30 -40.66
C ARG A 20 23.48 10.67 -40.39
N GLN A 21 23.87 9.69 -41.20
CA GLN A 21 25.17 9.01 -41.01
C GLN A 21 26.34 9.98 -41.23
N GLN A 22 26.27 10.87 -42.20
CA GLN A 22 27.29 11.88 -42.47
C GLN A 22 27.37 12.94 -41.35
N ILE A 23 26.23 13.32 -40.76
CA ILE A 23 26.20 14.23 -39.61
C ILE A 23 26.84 13.52 -38.38
N LEU A 24 26.45 12.28 -38.11
CA LEU A 24 26.97 11.53 -36.96
C LEU A 24 28.44 11.14 -37.10
N SER A 25 28.96 10.94 -38.33
CA SER A 25 30.38 10.67 -38.60
C SER A 25 31.26 11.93 -38.46
N GLY A 26 30.66 13.11 -38.24
CA GLY A 26 31.38 14.37 -38.15
C GLY A 26 31.86 14.92 -39.50
N SER A 27 31.35 14.40 -40.63
CA SER A 27 31.63 14.93 -41.94
C SER A 27 31.17 16.37 -42.12
N TRP A 28 30.13 16.76 -41.38
CA TRP A 28 29.70 18.14 -41.18
C TRP A 28 29.79 18.52 -39.68
N LYS A 29 30.32 19.70 -39.44
CA LYS A 29 30.50 20.23 -38.07
C LYS A 29 29.27 21.06 -37.63
N PRO A 30 29.02 21.21 -36.36
CA PRO A 30 28.04 22.14 -35.87
C PRO A 30 28.27 23.55 -36.41
N GLY A 31 27.21 24.15 -36.92
CA GLY A 31 27.23 25.45 -37.58
C GLY A 31 27.46 25.40 -39.10
N ASP A 32 27.85 24.25 -39.66
CA ASP A 32 28.01 24.11 -41.10
C ASP A 32 26.67 24.24 -41.83
N LYS A 33 26.67 24.92 -42.93
CA LYS A 33 25.51 25.04 -43.80
C LYS A 33 25.44 23.84 -44.76
N LEU A 34 24.30 23.16 -44.78
CA LEU A 34 24.04 22.10 -45.75
C LEU A 34 23.87 22.67 -47.17
N PRO A 35 24.23 21.89 -48.20
CA PRO A 35 23.86 22.23 -49.55
C PRO A 35 22.35 22.46 -49.70
N SER A 36 21.94 23.28 -50.64
CA SER A 36 20.54 23.58 -50.88
C SER A 36 19.73 22.32 -51.28
N GLU A 37 18.40 22.36 -51.08
CA GLU A 37 17.51 21.26 -51.50
C GLU A 37 17.73 20.85 -52.97
N ASN A 38 18.05 21.80 -53.84
CA ASN A 38 18.29 21.54 -55.25
C ASN A 38 19.62 20.82 -55.48
N GLU A 39 20.68 21.25 -54.79
CA GLU A 39 22.01 20.62 -54.89
C GLU A 39 21.98 19.20 -54.30
N LEU A 40 21.34 19.01 -53.14
CA LEU A 40 21.17 17.69 -52.56
C LEU A 40 20.32 16.77 -53.45
N ALA A 41 19.27 17.29 -54.08
CA ALA A 41 18.45 16.53 -55.01
C ALA A 41 19.25 16.05 -56.23
N ALA A 42 20.14 16.91 -56.75
CA ALA A 42 21.06 16.54 -57.83
C ALA A 42 22.10 15.51 -57.39
N GLN A 43 22.71 15.67 -56.19
CA GLN A 43 23.71 14.75 -55.65
C GLN A 43 23.14 13.35 -55.34
N PHE A 44 21.92 13.28 -54.80
CA PHE A 44 21.26 12.01 -54.49
C PHE A 44 20.49 11.42 -55.69
N GLY A 45 20.33 12.15 -56.79
CA GLY A 45 19.55 11.69 -57.94
C GLY A 45 18.06 11.51 -57.66
N VAL A 46 17.48 12.34 -56.80
CA VAL A 46 16.10 12.22 -56.32
C VAL A 46 15.32 13.52 -56.48
N SER A 47 14.01 13.47 -56.31
CA SER A 47 13.18 14.69 -56.36
C SER A 47 13.47 15.64 -55.17
N ARG A 48 13.33 16.95 -55.42
CA ARG A 48 13.43 17.98 -54.38
C ARG A 48 12.49 17.74 -53.21
N VAL A 49 11.28 17.21 -53.48
CA VAL A 49 10.30 16.86 -52.41
C VAL A 49 10.84 15.74 -51.52
N THR A 50 11.53 14.76 -52.10
CA THR A 50 12.15 13.66 -51.37
C THR A 50 13.22 14.17 -50.39
N VAL A 51 14.08 15.09 -50.82
CA VAL A 51 15.10 15.74 -50.01
C VAL A 51 14.47 16.58 -48.91
N ARG A 52 13.47 17.41 -49.25
CA ARG A 52 12.76 18.22 -48.27
C ARG A 52 12.15 17.37 -47.12
N ASN A 53 11.52 16.27 -47.45
CA ASN A 53 10.96 15.34 -46.46
C ASN A 53 12.05 14.75 -45.57
N ALA A 54 13.23 14.43 -46.11
CA ALA A 54 14.37 13.95 -45.35
C ALA A 54 14.94 15.04 -44.41
N LEU A 55 15.10 16.28 -44.92
CA LEU A 55 15.56 17.43 -44.13
C LEU A 55 14.55 17.80 -43.03
N GLN A 56 13.25 17.74 -43.28
CA GLN A 56 12.21 17.96 -42.27
C GLN A 56 12.29 16.92 -41.15
N LYS A 57 12.54 15.64 -41.50
CA LYS A 57 12.76 14.60 -40.49
C LYS A 57 14.01 14.87 -39.65
N LEU A 58 15.13 15.28 -40.29
CA LEU A 58 16.36 15.64 -39.57
C LEU A 58 16.17 16.88 -38.66
N SER A 59 15.41 17.87 -39.15
CA SER A 59 15.05 19.04 -38.35
C SER A 59 14.12 18.66 -37.18
N GLY A 60 13.15 17.77 -37.41
CA GLY A 60 12.31 17.22 -36.36
C GLY A 60 13.11 16.46 -35.30
N LEU A 61 14.23 15.84 -35.68
CA LEU A 61 15.17 15.21 -34.73
C LEU A 61 16.13 16.21 -34.07
N GLY A 62 16.01 17.52 -34.39
CA GLY A 62 16.89 18.54 -33.82
C GLY A 62 18.33 18.51 -34.35
N LEU A 63 18.62 17.75 -35.39
CA LEU A 63 19.94 17.69 -36.02
C LEU A 63 20.20 18.87 -36.97
N LEU A 64 19.14 19.54 -37.42
CA LEU A 64 19.18 20.68 -38.31
C LEU A 64 18.36 21.84 -37.75
N GLU A 65 18.87 23.05 -37.99
CA GLU A 65 18.15 24.31 -37.83
C GLU A 65 17.91 24.90 -39.25
N THR A 66 16.64 25.12 -39.61
CA THR A 66 16.29 25.78 -40.85
C THR A 66 16.05 27.26 -40.60
N ARG A 67 16.87 28.13 -41.22
CA ARG A 67 16.73 29.59 -41.16
C ARG A 67 16.08 30.06 -42.44
N PHE A 68 15.01 30.86 -42.29
CA PHE A 68 14.25 31.34 -43.43
C PHE A 68 15.13 32.21 -44.35
N GLY A 69 15.19 31.83 -45.61
CA GLY A 69 16.02 32.52 -46.62
C GLY A 69 17.51 32.16 -46.58
N GLU A 70 18.02 31.55 -45.54
CA GLU A 70 19.45 31.25 -45.39
C GLU A 70 19.78 29.77 -45.66
N GLY A 71 18.84 28.85 -45.43
CA GLY A 71 19.03 27.41 -45.65
C GLY A 71 19.03 26.59 -44.33
N SER A 72 19.51 25.34 -44.42
CA SER A 72 19.60 24.42 -43.28
C SER A 72 21.04 24.35 -42.76
N PHE A 73 21.20 24.44 -41.43
CA PHE A 73 22.47 24.40 -40.74
C PHE A 73 22.52 23.22 -39.80
N ILE A 74 23.69 22.60 -39.64
CA ILE A 74 23.91 21.54 -38.67
C ILE A 74 23.83 22.15 -37.26
N ARG A 75 22.94 21.61 -36.41
CA ARG A 75 22.94 21.90 -35.00
C ARG A 75 24.09 21.17 -34.32
N GLY A 76 24.68 21.80 -33.32
CA GLY A 76 25.62 21.12 -32.42
C GLY A 76 24.97 19.91 -31.76
N PRO A 77 25.78 19.01 -31.20
CA PRO A 77 25.27 17.87 -30.44
C PRO A 77 24.64 18.35 -29.10
N GLU A 78 23.60 19.16 -29.21
CA GLU A 78 22.63 19.30 -28.15
C GLU A 78 21.82 18.01 -28.19
N ALA A 79 22.35 16.98 -27.51
CA ALA A 79 21.70 15.67 -27.40
C ALA A 79 20.27 15.78 -26.81
N GLY A 80 19.92 16.93 -26.24
CA GLY A 80 18.59 17.25 -25.69
C GLY A 80 17.47 17.37 -26.69
N ALA A 81 17.74 17.75 -27.95
CA ALA A 81 16.66 17.97 -28.92
C ALA A 81 15.94 16.65 -29.29
N ALA A 82 16.66 15.52 -29.34
CA ALA A 82 16.07 14.21 -29.61
C ALA A 82 15.41 13.63 -28.32
N LEU A 83 15.98 13.89 -27.15
CA LEU A 83 15.43 13.46 -25.87
C LEU A 83 14.18 14.26 -25.48
N ASN A 84 14.10 15.56 -25.84
CA ASN A 84 12.92 16.39 -25.62
C ASN A 84 11.67 15.89 -26.37
N GLN A 85 11.81 15.07 -27.42
CA GLN A 85 10.67 14.42 -28.07
C GLN A 85 10.09 13.25 -27.23
N LEU A 86 10.83 12.73 -26.28
CA LEU A 86 10.35 11.70 -25.35
C LEU A 86 9.55 12.32 -24.20
N VAL A 87 9.73 13.62 -23.92
CA VAL A 87 9.04 14.33 -22.84
C VAL A 87 7.51 14.18 -22.88
N PRO A 88 6.82 14.38 -24.03
CA PRO A 88 5.36 14.18 -24.07
C PRO A 88 4.93 12.74 -23.79
N MET A 89 5.78 11.74 -24.12
CA MET A 89 5.48 10.33 -23.85
C MET A 89 5.65 10.01 -22.35
N LEU A 90 6.53 10.72 -21.67
CA LEU A 90 6.73 10.60 -20.22
C LEU A 90 5.58 11.24 -19.42
N TYR A 91 4.77 12.14 -19.99
CA TYR A 91 3.66 12.82 -19.31
C TYR A 91 2.30 12.13 -19.44
N LEU A 92 2.18 11.06 -20.23
CA LEU A 92 0.89 10.47 -20.62
C LEU A 92 0.38 9.33 -19.70
N GLY A 93 1.08 8.94 -18.63
CA GLY A 93 0.65 7.81 -17.78
C GLY A 93 0.88 7.98 -16.29
N ARG A 94 0.03 7.33 -15.48
CA ARG A 94 0.22 7.20 -14.01
C ARG A 94 1.48 6.41 -13.63
N GLU A 95 2.00 5.59 -14.53
CA GLU A 95 3.21 4.77 -14.35
C GLU A 95 4.49 5.60 -14.40
N THR A 96 4.43 6.81 -14.95
CA THR A 96 5.60 7.65 -15.22
C THR A 96 6.42 8.01 -13.99
N LEU A 97 5.77 8.27 -12.85
CA LEU A 97 6.49 8.62 -11.62
C LEU A 97 7.27 7.41 -11.08
N LYS A 98 6.67 6.22 -11.09
CA LYS A 98 7.32 4.99 -10.65
C LYS A 98 8.56 4.69 -11.51
N ASP A 99 8.43 4.83 -12.81
CA ASP A 99 9.54 4.62 -13.75
C ASP A 99 10.68 5.63 -13.53
N ILE A 100 10.34 6.90 -13.29
CA ILE A 100 11.32 7.95 -12.96
C ILE A 100 12.04 7.62 -11.65
N LEU A 101 11.32 7.22 -10.61
CA LEU A 101 11.90 6.84 -9.33
C LEU A 101 12.78 5.59 -9.45
N THR A 102 12.33 4.60 -10.21
CA THR A 102 13.13 3.39 -10.52
C THR A 102 14.41 3.76 -11.26
N PHE A 103 14.31 4.64 -12.25
CA PHE A 103 15.48 5.15 -12.96
C PHE A 103 16.44 5.88 -12.02
N ARG A 104 15.93 6.78 -11.16
CA ARG A 104 16.74 7.50 -10.17
C ARG A 104 17.50 6.54 -9.26
N ARG A 105 16.81 5.51 -8.72
CA ARG A 105 17.44 4.46 -7.90
C ARG A 105 18.59 3.75 -8.61
N MET A 106 18.45 3.48 -9.90
CA MET A 106 19.47 2.80 -10.68
C MET A 106 20.71 3.67 -10.94
N VAL A 107 20.56 5.00 -11.05
CA VAL A 107 21.63 5.87 -11.59
C VAL A 107 22.21 6.86 -10.58
N GLU A 108 21.45 7.30 -9.55
CA GLU A 108 21.89 8.40 -8.68
C GLU A 108 23.01 8.04 -7.72
N GLY A 109 23.06 6.81 -7.22
CA GLY A 109 24.20 6.34 -6.43
C GLY A 109 25.52 6.45 -7.22
N PRO A 110 25.65 5.83 -8.39
CA PRO A 110 26.81 6.00 -9.27
C PRO A 110 27.09 7.45 -9.68
N ILE A 111 26.06 8.25 -9.94
CA ILE A 111 26.22 9.68 -10.26
C ILE A 111 26.85 10.41 -9.08
N CYS A 112 26.35 10.20 -7.86
CA CYS A 112 26.86 10.81 -6.63
C CYS A 112 28.33 10.43 -6.38
N GLU A 113 28.69 9.15 -6.58
CA GLU A 113 30.06 8.66 -6.50
C GLU A 113 31.00 9.39 -7.48
N ILE A 114 30.61 9.49 -8.76
CA ILE A 114 31.40 10.16 -9.79
C ILE A 114 31.48 11.65 -9.51
N ALA A 115 30.38 12.27 -9.10
CA ALA A 115 30.32 13.69 -8.74
C ALA A 115 31.27 14.01 -7.58
N CYS A 116 31.27 13.21 -6.52
CA CYS A 116 32.16 13.36 -5.37
C CYS A 116 33.64 13.32 -5.77
N ARG A 117 34.03 12.41 -6.65
CA ARG A 117 35.41 12.31 -7.16
C ARG A 117 35.83 13.51 -8.01
N ARG A 118 34.90 14.17 -8.70
CA ARG A 118 35.20 15.24 -9.69
C ARG A 118 34.93 16.65 -9.19
N ALA A 119 34.19 16.80 -8.11
CA ALA A 119 33.82 18.09 -7.56
C ALA A 119 35.04 18.89 -7.10
N THR A 120 35.11 20.15 -7.44
CA THR A 120 36.08 21.11 -6.90
C THR A 120 35.59 21.62 -5.53
N ASP A 121 36.47 22.21 -4.73
CA ASP A 121 36.12 22.79 -3.42
C ASP A 121 35.08 23.89 -3.55
N GLY A 122 35.15 24.71 -4.63
CA GLY A 122 34.16 25.73 -4.92
C GLY A 122 32.77 25.13 -5.24
N GLU A 123 32.70 23.95 -5.89
CA GLU A 123 31.45 23.25 -6.19
C GLU A 123 30.86 22.56 -4.96
N ILE A 124 31.72 22.06 -4.06
CA ILE A 124 31.28 21.55 -2.74
C ILE A 124 30.68 22.71 -1.90
N ALA A 125 31.29 23.91 -1.94
CA ALA A 125 30.73 25.08 -1.28
C ALA A 125 29.36 25.46 -1.85
N GLN A 126 29.12 25.31 -3.17
CA GLN A 126 27.81 25.53 -3.78
C GLN A 126 26.78 24.48 -3.33
N LEU A 127 27.16 23.19 -3.17
CA LEU A 127 26.29 22.16 -2.60
C LEU A 127 25.90 22.49 -1.16
N ARG A 128 26.83 22.99 -0.36
CA ARG A 128 26.57 23.43 1.02
C ARG A 128 25.57 24.59 1.04
N GLU A 129 25.79 25.64 0.23
CA GLU A 129 24.87 26.77 0.14
C GLU A 129 23.45 26.31 -0.27
N LEU A 130 23.35 25.33 -1.19
CA LEU A 130 22.07 24.77 -1.61
C LEU A 130 21.38 24.04 -0.46
N LEU A 131 22.12 23.25 0.32
CA LEU A 131 21.60 22.57 1.51
C LEU A 131 21.13 23.57 2.58
N ASP A 132 21.90 24.64 2.83
CA ASP A 132 21.50 25.72 3.74
C ASP A 132 20.18 26.41 3.30
N GLN A 133 19.96 26.53 1.99
CA GLN A 133 18.70 27.04 1.43
C GLN A 133 17.54 26.06 1.65
N MET A 134 17.79 24.76 1.48
CA MET A 134 16.80 23.70 1.73
C MET A 134 16.38 23.69 3.19
N GLU A 135 17.31 23.80 4.13
CA GLU A 135 17.03 23.87 5.57
C GLU A 135 16.16 25.08 5.94
N ARG A 136 16.45 26.26 5.35
CA ARG A 136 15.61 27.47 5.57
C ARG A 136 14.23 27.36 4.94
N SER A 137 14.03 26.44 4.00
CA SER A 137 12.78 26.23 3.27
C SER A 137 11.98 25.03 3.80
N GLU A 138 12.33 24.50 4.97
CA GLU A 138 11.71 23.29 5.55
C GLU A 138 10.18 23.39 5.67
N ALA A 139 9.65 24.59 5.98
CA ALA A 139 8.22 24.84 6.07
C ALA A 139 7.52 25.11 4.71
N ASP A 140 8.28 25.45 3.66
CA ASP A 140 7.77 25.69 2.30
C ASP A 140 8.11 24.50 1.39
N LEU A 141 7.22 23.52 1.35
CA LEU A 141 7.41 22.30 0.56
C LEU A 141 7.63 22.56 -0.94
N ALA A 142 7.04 23.63 -1.49
CA ALA A 142 7.23 23.97 -2.90
C ALA A 142 8.62 24.58 -3.16
N ALA A 143 9.13 25.37 -2.24
CA ALA A 143 10.51 25.87 -2.28
C ALA A 143 11.50 24.73 -2.06
N PHE A 144 11.24 23.87 -1.08
CA PHE A 144 12.07 22.69 -0.80
C PHE A 144 12.19 21.77 -2.04
N ALA A 145 11.07 21.42 -2.67
CA ALA A 145 11.06 20.56 -3.85
C ALA A 145 11.87 21.15 -5.03
N ARG A 146 11.81 22.47 -5.23
CA ARG A 146 12.64 23.13 -6.25
C ARG A 146 14.13 23.07 -5.93
N LEU A 147 14.49 23.16 -4.66
CA LEU A 147 15.89 23.10 -4.21
C LEU A 147 16.41 21.67 -4.27
N ASP A 148 15.59 20.67 -3.90
CA ASP A 148 15.85 19.25 -4.04
C ASP A 148 16.21 18.90 -5.49
N SER A 149 15.36 19.28 -6.42
CA SER A 149 15.60 19.07 -7.85
C SER A 149 16.92 19.73 -8.31
N ARG A 150 17.20 20.95 -7.87
CA ARG A 150 18.47 21.64 -8.16
C ARG A 150 19.67 20.90 -7.61
N PHE A 151 19.56 20.28 -6.44
CA PHE A 151 20.63 19.48 -5.83
C PHE A 151 20.98 18.28 -6.72
N HIS A 152 19.99 17.50 -7.15
CA HIS A 152 20.18 16.35 -8.05
C HIS A 152 20.70 16.76 -9.43
N CYS A 153 20.19 17.82 -10.02
CA CYS A 153 20.70 18.39 -11.27
C CYS A 153 22.16 18.84 -11.13
N MET A 154 22.54 19.38 -9.97
CA MET A 154 23.92 19.75 -9.70
C MET A 154 24.84 18.53 -9.64
N LEU A 155 24.43 17.45 -8.97
CA LEU A 155 25.19 16.20 -8.95
C LEU A 155 25.39 15.65 -10.38
N ALA A 156 24.34 15.62 -11.20
CA ALA A 156 24.44 15.22 -12.61
C ALA A 156 25.43 16.08 -13.39
N ARG A 157 25.45 17.40 -13.16
CA ARG A 157 26.43 18.34 -13.76
C ARG A 157 27.86 18.02 -13.34
N LEU A 158 28.08 17.68 -12.06
CA LEU A 158 29.41 17.36 -11.53
C LEU A 158 30.00 16.08 -12.13
N THR A 159 29.18 15.21 -12.73
CA THR A 159 29.67 14.05 -13.51
C THR A 159 30.45 14.45 -14.77
N ARG A 160 30.35 15.71 -15.22
CA ARG A 160 30.91 16.19 -16.50
C ARG A 160 30.38 15.45 -17.74
N SER A 161 29.24 14.80 -17.64
CA SER A 161 28.55 14.12 -18.75
C SER A 161 27.42 14.96 -19.28
N ASN A 162 27.54 15.46 -20.50
CA ASN A 162 26.47 16.22 -21.16
C ASN A 162 25.15 15.40 -21.25
N MET A 163 25.26 14.11 -21.49
CA MET A 163 24.10 13.21 -21.56
C MET A 163 23.37 13.15 -20.22
N MET A 164 24.08 12.99 -19.09
CA MET A 164 23.47 12.96 -17.76
C MET A 164 22.80 14.29 -17.42
N GLN A 165 23.44 15.41 -17.73
CA GLN A 165 22.85 16.74 -17.51
C GLN A 165 21.51 16.91 -18.22
N GLN A 166 21.42 16.45 -19.48
CA GLN A 166 20.21 16.58 -20.28
C GLN A 166 19.11 15.62 -19.83
N ILE A 167 19.45 14.38 -19.46
CA ILE A 167 18.48 13.43 -18.90
C ILE A 167 17.88 14.01 -17.62
N TYR A 168 18.72 14.59 -16.75
CA TYR A 168 18.24 15.19 -15.48
C TYR A 168 17.40 16.44 -15.70
N GLN A 169 17.67 17.27 -16.71
CA GLN A 169 16.77 18.37 -17.07
C GLN A 169 15.37 17.89 -17.47
N ILE A 170 15.30 16.81 -18.24
CA ILE A 170 14.01 16.22 -18.67
C ILE A 170 13.25 15.62 -17.48
N ILE A 171 13.97 14.89 -16.63
CA ILE A 171 13.40 14.27 -15.42
C ILE A 171 12.96 15.35 -14.44
N ASP A 172 13.71 16.46 -14.32
CA ASP A 172 13.37 17.57 -13.45
C ASP A 172 12.00 18.15 -13.75
N ASP A 173 11.72 18.45 -15.01
CA ASP A 173 10.41 18.97 -15.44
C ASP A 173 9.27 17.99 -15.09
N ALA A 174 9.50 16.69 -15.25
CA ALA A 174 8.53 15.65 -14.92
C ALA A 174 8.37 15.48 -13.41
N ILE A 175 9.46 15.53 -12.64
CA ILE A 175 9.45 15.48 -11.18
C ILE A 175 8.75 16.72 -10.62
N GLN A 176 9.05 17.91 -11.06
CA GLN A 176 8.42 19.14 -10.56
C GLN A 176 6.91 19.15 -10.80
N SER A 177 6.43 18.63 -11.95
CA SER A 177 5.01 18.49 -12.19
C SER A 177 4.35 17.47 -11.26
N SER A 178 5.08 16.41 -10.93
CA SER A 178 4.65 15.31 -10.05
C SER A 178 4.80 15.66 -8.55
N TYR A 179 5.83 16.44 -8.18
CA TYR A 179 6.02 16.95 -6.81
C TYR A 179 4.88 17.87 -6.37
N ARG A 180 4.32 18.68 -7.26
CA ARG A 180 3.14 19.50 -6.94
C ARG A 180 1.94 18.64 -6.51
N GLN A 181 1.86 17.41 -7.00
CA GLN A 181 0.82 16.44 -6.64
C GLN A 181 1.20 15.57 -5.43
N ASN A 182 2.51 15.36 -5.16
CA ASN A 182 3.01 14.38 -4.18
C ASN A 182 3.93 14.96 -3.09
N ALA A 183 4.22 16.26 -3.06
CA ALA A 183 5.14 16.92 -2.11
C ALA A 183 4.87 16.65 -0.61
N ARG A 184 3.67 16.15 -0.26
CA ARG A 184 3.29 15.76 1.11
C ARG A 184 3.86 14.43 1.57
N ARG A 185 4.49 13.65 0.69
CA ARG A 185 4.94 12.29 0.97
C ARG A 185 6.39 12.20 1.40
N GLN A 186 7.13 13.32 1.32
CA GLN A 186 8.51 13.38 1.77
C GLN A 186 8.59 13.89 3.21
N SER A 187 9.24 13.13 4.07
CA SER A 187 9.74 13.67 5.33
C SER A 187 10.92 14.59 5.01
N VAL A 188 10.68 15.90 4.93
CA VAL A 188 11.74 16.89 4.71
C VAL A 188 12.92 16.70 5.68
N PRO A 189 12.71 16.43 6.98
CA PRO A 189 13.81 16.16 7.91
C PRO A 189 14.63 14.92 7.56
N VAL A 190 14.00 13.85 7.06
CA VAL A 190 14.72 12.64 6.61
C VAL A 190 15.55 12.95 5.37
N ALA A 191 15.00 13.69 4.41
CA ALA A 191 15.74 14.13 3.24
C ALA A 191 16.94 15.00 3.62
N LEU A 192 16.74 15.99 4.52
CA LEU A 192 17.81 16.85 5.03
C LEU A 192 18.90 16.06 5.75
N HIS A 193 18.55 15.02 6.52
CA HIS A 193 19.53 14.15 7.15
C HIS A 193 20.47 13.53 6.09
N TRP A 194 19.90 12.94 5.04
CA TRP A 194 20.70 12.31 3.99
C TRP A 194 21.50 13.30 3.15
N TYR A 195 20.98 14.48 2.88
CA TYR A 195 21.75 15.51 2.17
C TYR A 195 22.94 16.01 2.99
N ARG A 196 22.83 16.06 4.34
CA ARG A 196 23.97 16.32 5.22
C ARG A 196 25.02 15.22 5.14
N GLU A 197 24.60 13.95 5.15
CA GLU A 197 25.49 12.80 5.00
C GLU A 197 26.19 12.80 3.64
N ILE A 198 25.47 13.09 2.56
CA ILE A 198 26.06 13.23 1.22
C ILE A 198 27.08 14.36 1.21
N LEU A 199 26.75 15.54 1.73
CA LEU A 199 27.66 16.68 1.79
C LEU A 199 28.91 16.36 2.63
N ALA A 200 28.74 15.75 3.79
CA ALA A 200 29.87 15.31 4.63
C ALA A 200 30.80 14.35 3.90
N ALA A 201 30.25 13.43 3.10
CA ALA A 201 31.04 12.53 2.27
C ALA A 201 31.80 13.26 1.16
N PHE A 202 31.21 14.30 0.54
CA PHE A 202 31.89 15.15 -0.44
C PHE A 202 33.03 15.95 0.19
N GLU A 203 32.81 16.49 1.39
CA GLU A 203 33.85 17.22 2.15
C GLU A 203 35.01 16.32 2.54
N ALA A 204 34.72 15.05 2.92
CA ALA A 204 35.73 14.04 3.21
C ALA A 204 36.33 13.41 1.96
N ARG A 205 35.86 13.73 0.76
CA ARG A 205 36.27 13.08 -0.52
C ARG A 205 36.03 11.57 -0.53
N ASP A 206 35.10 11.08 0.28
CA ASP A 206 34.71 9.69 0.36
C ASP A 206 33.58 9.38 -0.63
N SER A 207 33.97 8.98 -1.83
CA SER A 207 33.03 8.73 -2.92
C SER A 207 32.17 7.47 -2.71
N ALA A 208 32.65 6.48 -1.96
CA ALA A 208 31.88 5.28 -1.62
C ALA A 208 30.76 5.62 -0.63
N ARG A 209 31.09 6.37 0.44
CA ARG A 209 30.10 6.88 1.40
C ARG A 209 29.08 7.80 0.73
N ALA A 210 29.51 8.66 -0.21
CA ALA A 210 28.59 9.53 -0.96
C ALA A 210 27.58 8.74 -1.76
N ARG A 211 28.00 7.63 -2.40
CA ARG A 211 27.15 6.70 -3.12
C ARG A 211 26.14 6.04 -2.17
N GLU A 212 26.63 5.45 -1.08
CA GLU A 212 25.80 4.77 -0.09
C GLU A 212 24.75 5.71 0.50
N ALA A 213 25.15 6.93 0.90
CA ALA A 213 24.24 7.94 1.43
C ALA A 213 23.16 8.35 0.40
N MET A 214 23.49 8.44 -0.89
CA MET A 214 22.51 8.70 -1.95
C MET A 214 21.54 7.53 -2.14
N GLU A 215 22.02 6.29 -2.18
CA GLU A 215 21.18 5.09 -2.29
C GLU A 215 20.22 5.00 -1.11
N GLN A 216 20.70 5.22 0.11
CA GLN A 216 19.86 5.29 1.33
C GLN A 216 18.87 6.45 1.28
N SER A 217 19.28 7.64 0.81
CA SER A 217 18.38 8.78 0.62
C SER A 217 17.20 8.43 -0.30
N LEU A 218 17.47 7.79 -1.42
CA LEU A 218 16.44 7.42 -2.39
C LEU A 218 15.50 6.33 -1.83
N ASP A 219 16.03 5.39 -1.08
CA ASP A 219 15.21 4.36 -0.45
C ASP A 219 14.31 4.91 0.65
N GLN A 220 14.78 5.90 1.41
CA GLN A 220 14.05 6.47 2.54
C GLN A 220 13.23 7.72 2.21
N THR A 221 13.65 8.52 1.22
CA THR A 221 12.98 9.79 0.89
C THR A 221 11.62 9.59 0.24
N PHE A 222 11.39 8.47 -0.44
CA PHE A 222 10.15 8.25 -1.18
C PHE A 222 9.07 7.54 -0.39
N TRP A 223 9.43 6.76 0.66
CA TRP A 223 8.47 6.02 1.48
C TRP A 223 8.98 5.85 2.90
N ILE A 224 8.08 6.11 3.86
CA ILE A 224 8.28 5.63 5.23
C ILE A 224 8.19 4.10 5.16
N SER A 225 9.30 3.43 5.40
CA SER A 225 9.47 1.98 5.26
C SER A 225 9.74 1.27 6.59
N THR A 226 9.85 2.04 7.70
CA THR A 226 10.08 1.48 9.04
C THR A 226 9.27 2.21 10.09
N VAL A 227 9.07 1.54 11.24
CA VAL A 227 8.45 2.17 12.42
C VAL A 227 9.28 3.34 12.92
N TYR A 228 10.61 3.26 12.85
CA TYR A 228 11.51 4.35 13.20
C TYR A 228 11.22 5.61 12.39
N GLN A 229 11.21 5.49 11.07
CA GLN A 229 10.93 6.62 10.17
C GLN A 229 9.53 7.18 10.39
N ASN A 230 8.53 6.31 10.65
CA ASN A 230 7.18 6.75 10.95
C ASN A 230 7.13 7.61 12.22
N VAL A 231 7.82 7.22 13.29
CA VAL A 231 7.86 7.99 14.55
C VAL A 231 8.61 9.31 14.37
N ILE A 232 9.74 9.32 13.65
CA ILE A 232 10.45 10.58 13.32
C ILE A 232 9.55 11.50 12.47
N ASN A 233 8.79 10.95 11.53
CA ASN A 233 7.83 11.73 10.74
C ASN A 233 6.70 12.33 11.61
N MET A 234 6.20 11.59 12.61
CA MET A 234 5.22 12.09 13.56
C MET A 234 5.74 13.34 14.32
N GLU A 235 7.00 13.29 14.75
CA GLU A 235 7.64 14.37 15.50
C GLU A 235 7.92 15.61 14.63
N SER A 236 8.22 15.43 13.36
CA SER A 236 8.72 16.47 12.47
C SER A 236 7.66 17.03 11.54
N ALA A 237 6.92 16.19 10.83
CA ALA A 237 5.97 16.65 9.81
C ALA A 237 4.61 17.07 10.38
N TRP A 238 4.13 16.42 11.45
CA TRP A 238 2.79 16.63 11.98
C TRP A 238 2.71 16.90 13.48
N PRO A 239 3.70 17.53 14.16
CA PRO A 239 3.83 17.52 15.63
C PRO A 239 2.58 18.04 16.35
N GLN A 240 1.87 18.99 15.78
CA GLN A 240 0.71 19.64 16.39
C GLN A 240 -0.64 19.03 15.95
N ARG A 241 -0.66 18.15 14.94
CA ARG A 241 -1.89 17.52 14.51
C ARG A 241 -2.34 16.48 15.54
N VAL A 242 -3.64 16.32 15.69
CA VAL A 242 -4.21 15.26 16.52
C VAL A 242 -3.88 13.91 15.90
N ALA A 243 -3.21 13.02 16.63
CA ALA A 243 -2.92 11.66 16.20
C ALA A 243 -4.04 10.70 16.59
N VAL A 244 -4.49 10.79 17.85
CA VAL A 244 -5.45 9.84 18.42
C VAL A 244 -6.49 10.55 19.27
N ARG A 245 -7.74 10.04 19.20
CA ARG A 245 -8.82 10.39 20.13
C ARG A 245 -9.50 9.13 20.65
N TRP A 246 -10.03 9.22 21.88
CA TRP A 246 -10.92 8.21 22.44
C TRP A 246 -11.86 8.84 23.48
N TYR A 247 -12.99 8.20 23.74
CA TYR A 247 -13.87 8.63 24.81
C TYR A 247 -13.39 8.00 26.13
N ASP A 248 -13.00 8.84 27.08
CA ASP A 248 -12.58 8.43 28.41
C ASP A 248 -13.80 8.41 29.33
N GLU A 249 -14.16 7.24 29.82
CA GLU A 249 -15.33 7.04 30.68
C GLU A 249 -15.15 7.65 32.07
N GLU A 250 -13.94 7.60 32.60
CA GLU A 250 -13.64 8.13 33.93
C GLU A 250 -13.65 9.66 33.93
N ALA A 251 -13.07 10.25 32.90
CA ALA A 251 -13.08 11.71 32.74
C ALA A 251 -14.43 12.24 32.19
N GLY A 252 -15.31 11.36 31.67
CA GLY A 252 -16.59 11.73 31.07
C GLY A 252 -16.50 12.57 29.80
N GLY A 253 -15.43 12.43 29.01
CA GLY A 253 -15.17 13.25 27.84
C GLY A 253 -14.18 12.66 26.84
N VAL A 254 -13.99 13.38 25.72
CA VAL A 254 -13.02 12.99 24.70
C VAL A 254 -11.62 13.41 25.16
N ARG A 255 -10.70 12.46 25.16
CA ARG A 255 -9.26 12.73 25.22
C ARG A 255 -8.67 12.76 23.85
N GLU A 256 -7.65 13.60 23.68
CA GLU A 256 -6.88 13.68 22.46
C GLU A 256 -5.38 13.74 22.74
N VAL A 257 -4.59 13.21 21.80
CA VAL A 257 -3.13 13.18 21.83
C VAL A 257 -2.61 13.68 20.49
N THR A 258 -1.64 14.63 20.54
CA THR A 258 -0.96 15.09 19.33
C THR A 258 0.05 14.08 18.82
N TYR A 259 0.51 14.23 17.58
CA TYR A 259 1.57 13.38 17.04
C TYR A 259 2.88 13.51 17.81
N ARG A 260 3.22 14.69 18.30
CA ARG A 260 4.38 14.92 19.19
C ARG A 260 4.27 14.10 20.46
N ASP A 261 3.11 14.14 21.13
CA ASP A 261 2.91 13.43 22.40
C ASP A 261 2.85 11.92 22.14
N TYR A 262 2.24 11.49 21.03
CA TYR A 262 2.19 10.08 20.65
C TYR A 262 3.61 9.51 20.42
N ALA A 263 4.45 10.22 19.67
CA ALA A 263 5.86 9.84 19.48
C ALA A 263 6.63 9.82 20.79
N ALA A 264 6.40 10.82 21.67
CA ALA A 264 7.01 10.85 23.00
C ALA A 264 6.60 9.65 23.86
N ASP A 265 5.32 9.24 23.82
CA ASP A 265 4.83 8.07 24.56
C ASP A 265 5.39 6.76 23.97
N ILE A 266 5.57 6.66 22.64
CA ILE A 266 6.28 5.53 22.02
C ILE A 266 7.72 5.45 22.56
N ARG A 267 8.45 6.58 22.63
CA ARG A 267 9.81 6.62 23.22
C ARG A 267 9.82 6.24 24.69
N ARG A 268 8.81 6.65 25.48
CA ARG A 268 8.66 6.24 26.88
C ARG A 268 8.44 4.72 27.00
N MET A 269 7.63 4.14 26.11
CA MET A 269 7.42 2.68 26.04
C MET A 269 8.72 1.95 25.71
N VAL A 270 9.52 2.42 24.77
CA VAL A 270 10.85 1.85 24.47
C VAL A 270 11.73 1.88 25.71
N GLY A 271 11.80 3.00 26.42
CA GLY A 271 12.56 3.15 27.67
C GLY A 271 12.03 2.24 28.77
N TYR A 272 10.72 2.11 28.90
CA TYR A 272 10.07 1.22 29.84
C TYR A 272 10.45 -0.26 29.60
N LEU A 273 10.35 -0.70 28.33
CA LEU A 273 10.69 -2.07 27.96
C LEU A 273 12.17 -2.38 28.19
N ARG A 274 13.09 -1.51 27.77
CA ARG A 274 14.54 -1.70 27.96
C ARG A 274 14.95 -1.75 29.45
N ARG A 275 14.23 -1.05 30.34
CA ARG A 275 14.48 -1.11 31.79
C ARG A 275 13.89 -2.36 32.41
N SER A 276 12.69 -2.75 32.00
CA SER A 276 12.00 -3.92 32.55
C SER A 276 12.55 -5.25 32.05
N LEU A 277 13.11 -5.24 30.83
CA LEU A 277 13.63 -6.40 30.13
C LEU A 277 15.02 -6.05 29.56
N PRO A 278 16.11 -6.25 30.32
CA PRO A 278 17.46 -5.90 29.85
C PRO A 278 17.89 -6.61 28.55
N ASP A 279 17.31 -7.77 28.26
CA ASP A 279 17.51 -8.61 27.07
C ASP A 279 16.33 -8.54 26.09
N VAL A 280 15.76 -7.35 25.90
CA VAL A 280 14.54 -7.13 25.09
C VAL A 280 14.74 -7.46 23.61
N GLN A 281 15.96 -7.38 23.10
CA GLN A 281 16.27 -7.61 21.69
C GLN A 281 15.92 -9.03 21.25
N GLY A 282 15.05 -9.15 20.23
CA GLY A 282 14.58 -10.43 19.69
C GLY A 282 13.58 -11.17 20.60
N ARG A 283 13.23 -10.63 21.76
CA ARG A 283 12.26 -11.23 22.69
C ARG A 283 10.84 -11.12 22.16
N HIS A 284 10.04 -12.15 22.31
CA HIS A 284 8.64 -12.15 21.90
C HIS A 284 7.74 -11.63 23.02
N ILE A 285 7.11 -10.48 22.77
CA ILE A 285 6.26 -9.81 23.75
C ILE A 285 4.80 -9.90 23.30
N GLY A 286 3.98 -10.60 24.05
CA GLY A 286 2.55 -10.70 23.80
C GLY A 286 1.81 -9.43 24.22
N LEU A 287 0.97 -8.90 23.34
CA LEU A 287 0.10 -7.75 23.62
C LEU A 287 -1.30 -8.26 23.97
N LEU A 288 -1.61 -8.32 25.27
CA LEU A 288 -2.87 -8.87 25.81
C LEU A 288 -3.69 -7.77 26.48
N ALA A 289 -4.24 -6.87 25.67
CA ALA A 289 -4.97 -5.72 26.14
C ALA A 289 -6.09 -5.32 25.17
N ARG A 290 -7.00 -4.46 25.63
CA ARG A 290 -8.01 -3.85 24.77
C ARG A 290 -7.36 -2.96 23.70
N SER A 291 -7.92 -3.01 22.50
CA SER A 291 -7.53 -2.10 21.42
C SER A 291 -7.79 -0.64 21.81
N GLY A 292 -6.79 0.21 21.64
CA GLY A 292 -6.86 1.62 22.02
C GLY A 292 -5.49 2.29 21.98
N TYR A 293 -5.41 3.45 22.60
CA TYR A 293 -4.19 4.28 22.59
C TYR A 293 -2.94 3.53 23.09
N ALA A 294 -3.01 2.96 24.30
CA ALA A 294 -1.86 2.27 24.91
C ALA A 294 -1.40 1.07 24.05
N TYR A 295 -2.34 0.38 23.39
CA TYR A 295 -2.01 -0.72 22.47
C TYR A 295 -1.23 -0.21 21.25
N GLY A 296 -1.64 0.92 20.66
CA GLY A 296 -0.91 1.55 19.56
C GLY A 296 0.50 1.99 19.97
N VAL A 297 0.66 2.56 21.17
CA VAL A 297 1.98 2.89 21.74
C VAL A 297 2.83 1.64 21.93
N ALA A 298 2.24 0.56 22.48
CA ALA A 298 2.96 -0.66 22.80
C ALA A 298 3.48 -1.38 21.55
N ILE A 299 2.70 -1.45 20.47
CA ILE A 299 3.12 -2.17 19.26
C ILE A 299 4.32 -1.50 18.60
N PHE A 300 4.31 -0.17 18.47
CA PHE A 300 5.44 0.58 17.96
C PHE A 300 6.63 0.55 18.92
N GLY A 301 6.37 0.65 20.22
CA GLY A 301 7.39 0.57 21.27
C GLY A 301 8.12 -0.77 21.29
N CYS A 302 7.43 -1.90 21.15
CA CYS A 302 8.03 -3.24 21.05
C CYS A 302 8.97 -3.34 19.85
N ILE A 303 8.52 -2.97 18.66
CA ILE A 303 9.34 -3.05 17.43
C ILE A 303 10.58 -2.15 17.56
N LEU A 304 10.44 -0.93 18.09
CA LEU A 304 11.56 0.01 18.27
C LEU A 304 12.50 -0.36 19.43
N ALA A 305 12.03 -1.14 20.40
CA ALA A 305 12.91 -1.72 21.42
C ALA A 305 13.72 -2.90 20.88
N GLY A 306 13.42 -3.38 19.67
CA GLY A 306 14.02 -4.55 19.04
C GLY A 306 13.36 -5.87 19.42
N ALA A 307 12.17 -5.83 20.03
CA ALA A 307 11.36 -7.01 20.35
C ALA A 307 10.48 -7.41 19.16
N VAL A 308 10.00 -8.65 19.17
CA VAL A 308 8.95 -9.14 18.29
C VAL A 308 7.61 -8.97 18.99
N ALA A 309 6.72 -8.14 18.43
CA ALA A 309 5.39 -7.96 18.98
C ALA A 309 4.48 -9.14 18.58
N VAL A 310 3.68 -9.64 19.53
CA VAL A 310 2.72 -10.72 19.31
C VAL A 310 1.33 -10.26 19.74
N PRO A 311 0.55 -9.65 18.83
CA PRO A 311 -0.83 -9.24 19.09
C PRO A 311 -1.72 -10.45 19.43
N LEU A 312 -2.40 -10.40 20.58
CA LEU A 312 -3.19 -11.51 21.10
C LEU A 312 -4.67 -11.16 21.18
N ASN A 313 -5.52 -12.11 20.82
CA ASN A 313 -6.96 -11.95 20.90
C ASN A 313 -7.47 -12.16 22.32
N ILE A 314 -7.87 -11.07 22.98
CA ILE A 314 -8.40 -11.11 24.37
C ILE A 314 -9.74 -11.85 24.50
N GLU A 315 -10.45 -12.13 23.41
CA GLU A 315 -11.72 -12.87 23.45
C GLU A 315 -11.55 -14.38 23.54
N LYS A 316 -10.33 -14.90 23.32
CA LYS A 316 -10.02 -16.33 23.45
C LYS A 316 -10.05 -16.77 24.90
N ASN A 317 -10.43 -18.04 25.12
CA ASN A 317 -10.28 -18.66 26.45
C ASN A 317 -8.80 -18.99 26.72
N TRP A 318 -8.48 -19.32 27.98
CA TRP A 318 -7.10 -19.60 28.40
C TRP A 318 -6.46 -20.78 27.65
N ALA A 319 -7.22 -21.86 27.39
CA ALA A 319 -6.69 -23.01 26.67
C ALA A 319 -6.19 -22.66 25.25
N GLN A 320 -6.94 -21.81 24.54
CA GLN A 320 -6.55 -21.34 23.22
C GLN A 320 -5.37 -20.36 23.29
N LEU A 321 -5.42 -19.44 24.25
CA LEU A 321 -4.38 -18.42 24.40
C LEU A 321 -3.05 -19.01 24.86
N SER A 322 -3.07 -19.92 25.83
CA SER A 322 -1.85 -20.59 26.32
C SER A 322 -1.16 -21.45 25.26
N ASP A 323 -1.93 -22.08 24.33
CA ASP A 323 -1.35 -22.78 23.17
C ASP A 323 -0.66 -21.79 22.21
N GLU A 324 -1.23 -20.62 21.95
CA GLU A 324 -0.60 -19.59 21.12
C GLU A 324 0.66 -19.00 21.76
N LEU A 325 0.62 -18.70 23.07
CA LEU A 325 1.76 -18.21 23.81
C LEU A 325 2.94 -19.20 23.77
N ALA A 326 2.65 -20.48 24.00
CA ALA A 326 3.66 -21.53 23.96
C ALA A 326 4.26 -21.72 22.55
N ARG A 327 3.42 -21.66 21.51
CA ARG A 327 3.88 -21.81 20.11
C ARG A 327 4.69 -20.63 19.63
N ALA A 328 4.36 -19.41 20.09
CA ALA A 328 5.10 -18.21 19.71
C ALA A 328 6.25 -17.89 20.69
N ASP A 329 6.59 -18.76 21.64
CA ASP A 329 7.63 -18.52 22.66
C ASP A 329 7.45 -17.20 23.42
N VAL A 330 6.21 -16.84 23.69
CA VAL A 330 5.91 -15.62 24.44
C VAL A 330 6.12 -15.87 25.93
N ASP A 331 7.12 -15.23 26.51
CA ASP A 331 7.46 -15.30 27.92
C ASP A 331 7.24 -13.97 28.67
N CYS A 332 6.84 -12.94 27.96
CA CYS A 332 6.49 -11.64 28.51
C CYS A 332 5.20 -11.11 27.88
N LEU A 333 4.32 -10.56 28.69
CA LEU A 333 3.07 -9.92 28.27
C LEU A 333 3.05 -8.45 28.66
N LEU A 334 2.55 -7.61 27.76
CA LEU A 334 2.03 -6.29 28.07
C LEU A 334 0.49 -6.40 28.17
N ALA A 335 -0.06 -6.18 29.36
CA ALA A 335 -1.48 -6.40 29.65
C ALA A 335 -2.12 -5.19 30.36
N ASP A 336 -3.45 -5.04 30.19
CA ASP A 336 -4.26 -4.00 30.85
C ASP A 336 -5.10 -4.53 32.03
N GLY A 337 -4.89 -5.78 32.44
CA GLY A 337 -5.64 -6.44 33.51
C GLY A 337 -7.00 -7.00 33.11
N VAL A 338 -7.61 -6.54 32.04
CA VAL A 338 -8.97 -6.94 31.63
C VAL A 338 -9.08 -8.43 31.34
N TYR A 339 -8.05 -9.04 30.78
CA TYR A 339 -8.05 -10.48 30.52
C TYR A 339 -8.00 -11.30 31.81
N SER A 340 -7.13 -10.94 32.75
CA SER A 340 -7.02 -11.63 34.05
C SER A 340 -8.29 -11.53 34.87
N ASP A 341 -9.01 -10.42 34.80
CA ASP A 341 -10.29 -10.23 35.52
C ASP A 341 -11.40 -11.12 34.94
N ARG A 342 -11.34 -11.43 33.65
CA ARG A 342 -12.34 -12.27 32.98
C ARG A 342 -12.02 -13.76 33.03
N GLU A 343 -10.72 -14.09 32.96
CA GLU A 343 -10.23 -15.46 32.80
C GLU A 343 -9.33 -15.87 33.98
N PRO A 344 -9.91 -16.44 35.06
CA PRO A 344 -9.15 -16.80 36.25
C PRO A 344 -8.00 -17.78 35.99
N ALA A 345 -8.12 -18.65 35.00
CA ALA A 345 -7.07 -19.61 34.63
C ALA A 345 -5.79 -18.92 34.10
N PHE A 346 -5.84 -17.62 33.79
CA PHE A 346 -4.66 -16.83 33.48
C PHE A 346 -3.62 -16.80 34.63
N ALA A 347 -4.02 -17.05 35.86
CA ALA A 347 -3.11 -17.19 37.00
C ALA A 347 -2.06 -18.32 36.81
N ASP A 348 -2.29 -19.25 35.89
CA ASP A 348 -1.34 -20.30 35.55
C ASP A 348 -0.18 -19.82 34.64
N TYR A 349 -0.26 -18.60 34.07
CA TYR A 349 0.84 -18.03 33.31
C TYR A 349 2.06 -17.78 34.19
N LYS A 350 3.22 -18.30 33.78
CA LYS A 350 4.48 -18.23 34.53
C LYS A 350 5.48 -17.22 34.01
N GLY A 351 5.17 -16.57 32.86
CA GLY A 351 6.00 -15.53 32.29
C GLY A 351 5.87 -14.17 32.98
N THR A 352 6.60 -13.21 32.52
CA THR A 352 6.54 -11.82 33.02
C THR A 352 5.28 -11.14 32.52
N VAL A 353 4.55 -10.46 33.42
CA VAL A 353 3.43 -9.59 33.02
C VAL A 353 3.78 -8.16 33.39
N LEU A 354 3.79 -7.28 32.38
CA LEU A 354 4.03 -5.86 32.51
C LEU A 354 2.74 -5.09 32.23
N ASP A 355 2.51 -4.00 32.95
CA ASP A 355 1.38 -3.12 32.72
C ASP A 355 1.62 -2.30 31.43
N ILE A 356 0.70 -2.42 30.48
CA ILE A 356 0.75 -1.71 29.19
C ILE A 356 0.64 -0.18 29.35
N HIS A 357 0.14 0.33 30.46
CA HIS A 357 -0.02 1.76 30.76
C HIS A 357 1.17 2.34 31.54
N ALA A 358 2.10 1.52 32.05
CA ALA A 358 3.19 1.98 32.91
C ALA A 358 4.20 2.92 32.23
N PHE A 359 4.23 2.96 30.89
CA PHE A 359 5.06 3.92 30.15
C PHE A 359 4.71 5.38 30.49
N ALA A 360 3.45 5.67 30.83
CA ALA A 360 2.99 7.03 31.17
C ALA A 360 3.70 7.60 32.40
N GLY A 361 4.19 6.74 33.32
CA GLY A 361 4.99 7.15 34.48
C GLY A 361 6.48 7.41 34.18
N CYS A 362 6.93 7.14 32.95
CA CYS A 362 8.33 7.34 32.55
C CYS A 362 8.57 8.79 32.14
N THR A 363 9.56 9.45 32.74
CA THR A 363 9.91 10.83 32.43
C THR A 363 10.93 10.96 31.29
N GLU A 364 11.79 9.96 31.12
CA GLU A 364 12.85 9.94 30.13
C GLU A 364 12.34 9.42 28.78
N LEU A 365 12.71 10.11 27.71
CA LEU A 365 12.46 9.69 26.34
C LEU A 365 13.67 8.87 25.86
N ALA A 366 13.44 7.60 25.51
CA ALA A 366 14.52 6.78 24.95
C ALA A 366 15.00 7.33 23.62
N GLU A 367 16.30 7.26 23.41
CA GLU A 367 16.89 7.46 22.08
C GLU A 367 16.48 6.26 21.20
N LEU A 368 15.98 6.58 19.99
CA LEU A 368 15.59 5.57 19.01
C LEU A 368 16.76 5.31 18.06
N THR A 369 16.91 4.07 17.69
CA THR A 369 17.87 3.64 16.67
C THR A 369 17.11 2.86 15.61
N GLU A 370 17.37 3.16 14.35
CA GLU A 370 16.78 2.41 13.25
C GLU A 370 17.36 0.98 13.23
N CYS A 371 16.50 -0.01 13.01
CA CYS A 371 16.94 -1.37 12.79
C CYS A 371 17.56 -1.47 11.40
N PRO A 372 18.84 -1.86 11.26
CA PRO A 372 19.50 -1.94 9.97
C PRO A 372 18.94 -3.07 9.09
N ASP A 373 18.38 -4.12 9.69
CA ASP A 373 17.77 -5.25 9.00
C ASP A 373 16.24 -5.10 8.98
N GLN A 374 15.71 -4.61 7.86
CA GLN A 374 14.26 -4.45 7.67
C GLN A 374 13.54 -5.79 7.46
N ASP A 375 14.29 -6.87 7.16
CA ASP A 375 13.76 -8.22 6.99
C ASP A 375 13.77 -9.03 8.29
N ALA A 376 14.33 -8.47 9.38
CA ALA A 376 14.24 -9.08 10.70
C ALA A 376 12.77 -9.23 11.14
N LEU A 377 12.49 -10.34 11.84
CA LEU A 377 11.16 -10.60 12.40
C LEU A 377 10.76 -9.47 13.37
N ALA A 378 9.63 -8.83 13.08
CA ALA A 378 9.10 -7.71 13.88
C ALA A 378 7.76 -8.02 14.53
N LEU A 379 6.96 -8.91 13.91
CA LEU A 379 5.59 -9.18 14.32
C LEU A 379 5.22 -10.65 14.06
N ILE A 380 4.49 -11.28 14.98
CA ILE A 380 3.81 -12.56 14.77
C ILE A 380 2.32 -12.35 14.97
N VAL A 381 1.54 -12.54 13.91
CA VAL A 381 0.07 -12.39 13.95
C VAL A 381 -0.59 -13.75 13.79
N PHE A 382 -1.42 -14.13 14.74
CA PHE A 382 -2.16 -15.39 14.65
C PHE A 382 -3.37 -15.28 13.73
N THR A 383 -3.43 -16.15 12.71
CA THR A 383 -4.59 -16.27 11.85
C THR A 383 -5.62 -17.22 12.43
N SER A 384 -6.88 -17.05 12.02
CA SER A 384 -7.91 -18.07 12.23
C SER A 384 -7.87 -19.05 11.07
N ASP A 385 -7.29 -20.20 11.29
CA ASP A 385 -7.37 -21.27 10.29
C ASP A 385 -8.78 -21.89 10.28
N THR A 386 -9.24 -22.28 9.08
CA THR A 386 -10.44 -23.11 8.88
C THR A 386 -10.25 -24.52 9.39
N THR A 387 -9.00 -24.98 9.60
CA THR A 387 -8.63 -26.28 10.17
C THR A 387 -8.69 -26.33 11.70
N GLY A 388 -9.04 -25.23 12.37
CA GLY A 388 -9.25 -25.13 13.81
C GLY A 388 -8.02 -24.78 14.65
N ARG A 389 -6.79 -24.76 14.09
CA ARG A 389 -5.58 -24.35 14.81
C ARG A 389 -4.96 -23.11 14.17
N SER A 390 -4.92 -22.00 14.88
CA SER A 390 -4.32 -20.75 14.39
C SER A 390 -2.83 -20.89 14.03
N LYS A 391 -2.38 -20.23 12.98
CA LYS A 391 -0.97 -20.18 12.57
C LYS A 391 -0.37 -18.82 12.91
N GLY A 392 0.87 -18.79 13.38
CA GLY A 392 1.60 -17.56 13.64
C GLY A 392 2.31 -17.06 12.39
N VAL A 393 1.77 -16.06 11.73
CA VAL A 393 2.34 -15.43 10.53
C VAL A 393 3.48 -14.51 10.93
N MET A 394 4.69 -14.75 10.41
CA MET A 394 5.88 -13.96 10.65
C MET A 394 5.96 -12.78 9.67
N LEU A 395 6.06 -11.58 10.20
CA LEU A 395 6.14 -10.35 9.42
C LEU A 395 7.35 -9.53 9.82
N SER A 396 8.07 -9.02 8.82
CA SER A 396 9.15 -8.05 8.98
C SER A 396 8.64 -6.61 8.88
N GLN A 397 9.49 -5.62 9.16
CA GLN A 397 9.14 -4.22 8.89
C GLN A 397 8.94 -3.96 7.40
N ARG A 398 9.75 -4.57 6.52
CA ARG A 398 9.56 -4.51 5.06
C ARG A 398 8.15 -4.95 4.69
N ASN A 399 7.70 -6.11 5.18
CA ASN A 399 6.34 -6.58 4.88
C ASN A 399 5.27 -5.58 5.35
N LEU A 400 5.39 -5.06 6.58
CA LEU A 400 4.41 -4.14 7.17
C LEU A 400 4.26 -2.84 6.39
N PHE A 401 5.35 -2.34 5.80
CA PHE A 401 5.35 -1.04 5.12
C PHE A 401 5.16 -1.14 3.60
N ALA A 402 5.35 -2.31 2.99
CA ALA A 402 5.19 -2.52 1.57
C ALA A 402 3.81 -2.02 1.03
N PRO A 403 2.66 -2.39 1.65
CA PRO A 403 1.36 -1.98 1.14
C PRO A 403 0.94 -0.55 1.54
N MET A 404 1.73 0.17 2.32
CA MET A 404 1.32 1.47 2.88
C MET A 404 1.06 2.51 1.79
N ARG A 405 1.71 2.42 0.65
CA ARG A 405 1.44 3.26 -0.51
C ARG A 405 0.00 3.09 -0.99
N LEU A 406 -0.42 1.87 -1.20
CA LEU A 406 -1.76 1.53 -1.65
C LEU A 406 -2.81 2.03 -0.64
N PHE A 407 -2.55 1.84 0.65
CA PHE A 407 -3.47 2.22 1.72
C PHE A 407 -3.57 3.73 1.97
N THR A 408 -2.63 4.54 1.47
CA THR A 408 -2.68 6.01 1.57
C THR A 408 -3.27 6.70 0.34
N GLU A 409 -3.30 6.05 -0.81
CA GLU A 409 -3.80 6.61 -2.07
C GLU A 409 -5.27 7.07 -2.00
N PRO A 410 -6.20 6.37 -1.33
CA PRO A 410 -7.60 6.76 -1.26
C PRO A 410 -7.88 8.11 -0.63
N PHE A 411 -7.02 8.58 0.27
CA PHE A 411 -7.22 9.88 0.90
C PHE A 411 -7.21 11.00 -0.15
N GLU A 412 -6.38 10.89 -1.17
CA GLU A 412 -6.33 11.86 -2.27
C GLU A 412 -7.60 11.81 -3.11
N THR A 413 -8.05 10.61 -3.48
CA THR A 413 -9.30 10.43 -4.23
C THR A 413 -10.49 11.00 -3.49
N VAL A 414 -10.63 10.70 -2.19
CA VAL A 414 -11.72 11.21 -1.34
C VAL A 414 -11.61 12.72 -1.18
N ARG A 415 -10.42 13.28 -1.00
CA ARG A 415 -10.21 14.71 -0.88
C ARG A 415 -10.70 15.46 -2.13
N GLN A 416 -10.33 14.98 -3.31
CA GLN A 416 -10.77 15.56 -4.59
C GLN A 416 -12.29 15.43 -4.77
N GLN A 417 -12.86 14.26 -4.50
CA GLN A 417 -14.29 13.98 -4.64
C GLN A 417 -15.14 14.92 -3.78
N PHE A 418 -14.69 15.25 -2.58
CA PHE A 418 -15.41 16.11 -1.64
C PHE A 418 -14.93 17.57 -1.62
N GLY A 419 -13.99 17.95 -2.51
CA GLY A 419 -13.46 19.31 -2.58
C GLY A 419 -12.79 19.78 -1.29
N LEU A 420 -12.09 18.88 -0.57
CA LEU A 420 -11.48 19.18 0.70
C LEU A 420 -10.12 19.90 0.50
N PRO A 421 -9.76 20.82 1.41
CA PRO A 421 -8.46 21.50 1.34
C PRO A 421 -7.28 20.51 1.29
N GLU A 422 -6.18 21.00 0.73
CA GLU A 422 -4.96 20.17 0.63
C GLU A 422 -4.41 19.74 1.99
N ASP A 423 -4.49 20.57 3.01
CA ASP A 423 -4.04 20.34 4.37
C ASP A 423 -5.10 19.68 5.26
N TYR A 424 -6.24 19.24 4.68
CA TYR A 424 -7.30 18.60 5.42
C TYR A 424 -6.81 17.36 6.15
N GLN A 425 -7.01 17.33 7.46
CA GLN A 425 -6.74 16.15 8.28
C GLN A 425 -7.98 15.26 8.34
N PHE A 426 -7.88 14.07 7.77
CA PHE A 426 -8.92 13.06 7.91
C PHE A 426 -8.91 12.45 9.31
N ALA A 427 -10.06 11.88 9.70
CA ALA A 427 -10.19 11.10 10.93
C ALA A 427 -10.83 9.74 10.62
N ALA A 428 -10.18 8.66 11.07
CA ALA A 428 -10.72 7.30 11.01
C ALA A 428 -11.42 6.94 12.31
N PHE A 429 -12.64 6.43 12.25
CA PHE A 429 -13.28 5.80 13.38
C PHE A 429 -12.89 4.33 13.44
N SER A 430 -12.00 3.98 14.37
CA SER A 430 -11.41 2.64 14.50
C SER A 430 -12.28 1.77 15.41
N VAL A 431 -12.88 0.75 14.82
CA VAL A 431 -13.75 -0.22 15.48
C VAL A 431 -13.19 -1.66 15.43
N LEU A 432 -12.18 -1.87 14.58
CA LEU A 432 -11.58 -3.18 14.42
C LEU A 432 -10.51 -3.41 15.49
N PRO A 433 -10.42 -4.63 16.04
CA PRO A 433 -9.40 -4.96 17.04
C PRO A 433 -7.98 -4.91 16.48
N LEU A 434 -7.05 -4.27 17.22
CA LEU A 434 -5.64 -4.09 16.80
C LEU A 434 -4.82 -5.38 16.76
N PHE A 435 -5.34 -6.50 17.27
CA PHE A 435 -4.71 -7.80 17.07
C PHE A 435 -4.97 -8.39 15.68
N HIS A 436 -5.82 -7.76 14.85
CA HIS A 436 -5.97 -8.09 13.44
C HIS A 436 -5.10 -7.22 12.55
N ILE A 437 -4.49 -7.83 11.55
CA ILE A 437 -3.60 -7.12 10.61
C ILE A 437 -4.27 -5.91 9.95
N ALA A 438 -5.55 -6.00 9.58
CA ALA A 438 -6.27 -4.91 8.94
C ALA A 438 -6.39 -3.65 9.81
N ALA A 439 -6.56 -3.79 11.13
CA ALA A 439 -6.59 -2.66 12.05
C ALA A 439 -5.20 -2.07 12.28
N LEU A 440 -4.19 -2.93 12.36
CA LEU A 440 -2.80 -2.53 12.54
C LEU A 440 -2.28 -1.77 11.31
N THR A 441 -2.49 -2.29 10.11
CA THR A 441 -2.10 -1.60 8.87
C THR A 441 -2.86 -0.28 8.69
N SER A 442 -4.12 -0.23 9.09
CA SER A 442 -4.87 1.03 9.14
C SER A 442 -4.20 2.03 10.10
N LEU A 443 -3.83 1.63 11.32
CA LEU A 443 -3.13 2.51 12.27
C LEU A 443 -1.83 3.06 11.66
N ILE A 444 -1.03 2.22 11.02
CA ILE A 444 0.23 2.62 10.37
C ILE A 444 -0.05 3.59 9.22
N SER A 445 -0.96 3.28 8.30
CA SER A 445 -1.25 4.10 7.12
C SER A 445 -1.79 5.49 7.50
N TRP A 446 -2.65 5.56 8.53
CA TRP A 446 -3.19 6.81 9.04
C TRP A 446 -2.11 7.67 9.70
N SER A 447 -1.20 7.05 10.46
CA SER A 447 -0.08 7.76 11.09
C SER A 447 0.93 8.31 10.08
N ILE A 448 1.26 7.55 9.04
CA ILE A 448 2.15 7.99 7.95
C ILE A 448 1.57 9.22 7.24
N SER A 449 0.26 9.28 7.08
CA SER A 449 -0.44 10.35 6.38
C SER A 449 -0.77 11.57 7.25
N GLY A 450 -0.38 11.58 8.53
CA GLY A 450 -0.70 12.66 9.46
C GLY A 450 -2.21 12.81 9.75
N ASN A 451 -2.97 11.72 9.61
CA ASN A 451 -4.42 11.66 9.83
C ASN A 451 -4.74 11.16 11.25
N ALA A 452 -5.91 11.49 11.77
CA ALA A 452 -6.30 11.10 13.13
C ALA A 452 -6.96 9.71 13.19
N VAL A 453 -6.73 8.97 14.28
CA VAL A 453 -7.45 7.73 14.60
C VAL A 453 -8.29 7.94 15.84
N HIS A 454 -9.59 7.70 15.73
CA HIS A 454 -10.55 7.80 16.84
C HIS A 454 -10.96 6.41 17.28
N PHE A 455 -10.49 5.95 18.44
CA PHE A 455 -10.78 4.63 18.94
C PHE A 455 -12.17 4.53 19.57
N CYS A 456 -12.98 3.60 19.07
CA CYS A 456 -14.19 3.12 19.71
C CYS A 456 -13.87 1.80 20.42
N THR A 457 -13.72 1.86 21.73
CA THR A 457 -13.30 0.69 22.53
C THR A 457 -14.46 -0.23 22.91
N ASP A 458 -15.71 0.21 22.71
CA ASP A 458 -16.93 -0.55 23.01
C ASP A 458 -18.02 -0.29 21.96
N LEU A 459 -18.27 -1.29 21.11
CA LEU A 459 -19.28 -1.18 20.03
C LEU A 459 -20.71 -0.91 20.55
N ARG A 460 -21.02 -1.21 21.80
CA ARG A 460 -22.33 -0.86 22.40
C ARG A 460 -22.52 0.65 22.48
N ARG A 461 -21.45 1.43 22.44
CA ARG A 461 -21.42 2.89 22.51
C ARG A 461 -21.12 3.54 21.15
N PHE A 462 -21.13 2.77 20.09
CA PHE A 462 -20.74 3.16 18.73
C PHE A 462 -21.27 4.54 18.32
N TYR A 463 -22.60 4.75 18.40
CA TYR A 463 -23.19 6.03 17.93
C TYR A 463 -22.89 7.19 18.87
N ARG A 464 -22.73 6.95 20.18
CA ARG A 464 -22.34 7.99 21.14
C ARG A 464 -20.90 8.45 20.85
N ASP A 465 -19.97 7.50 20.71
CA ASP A 465 -18.57 7.80 20.49
C ASP A 465 -18.33 8.44 19.12
N LEU A 466 -19.05 7.98 18.10
CA LEU A 466 -19.02 8.61 16.77
C LEU A 466 -19.55 10.04 16.78
N ALA A 467 -20.59 10.34 17.58
CA ALA A 467 -21.12 11.69 17.74
C ALA A 467 -20.14 12.60 18.51
N ALA A 468 -19.45 12.06 19.53
CA ALA A 468 -18.46 12.79 20.32
C ALA A 468 -17.16 13.02 19.52
N MET A 469 -16.80 12.09 18.61
CA MET A 469 -15.58 12.13 17.79
C MET A 469 -15.94 12.03 16.30
N PRO A 470 -16.45 13.11 15.68
CA PRO A 470 -16.86 13.10 14.27
C PRO A 470 -15.72 12.66 13.37
N SER A 471 -15.92 11.62 12.56
CA SER A 471 -14.91 10.96 11.75
C SER A 471 -15.31 10.91 10.28
N ASP A 472 -14.34 10.88 9.37
CA ASP A 472 -14.57 10.90 7.92
C ASP A 472 -14.67 9.49 7.34
N ALA A 473 -13.92 8.54 7.93
CA ALA A 473 -13.75 7.20 7.39
C ALA A 473 -13.90 6.12 8.48
N MET A 474 -14.22 4.91 8.06
CA MET A 474 -14.27 3.74 8.93
C MET A 474 -13.97 2.46 8.14
N ALA A 475 -13.07 1.65 8.69
CA ALA A 475 -12.90 0.28 8.22
C ALA A 475 -13.98 -0.61 8.84
N VAL A 476 -14.64 -1.40 8.02
CA VAL A 476 -15.80 -2.20 8.43
C VAL A 476 -15.72 -3.65 7.96
N VAL A 477 -16.37 -4.52 8.72
CA VAL A 477 -16.65 -5.89 8.32
C VAL A 477 -18.11 -6.02 7.84
N PRO A 478 -18.50 -7.08 7.07
CA PRO A 478 -19.83 -7.17 6.47
C PRO A 478 -20.99 -7.01 7.44
N THR A 479 -20.88 -7.57 8.64
CA THR A 479 -21.94 -7.51 9.65
C THR A 479 -22.21 -6.10 10.14
N LEU A 480 -21.16 -5.30 10.35
CA LEU A 480 -21.28 -3.92 10.76
C LEU A 480 -21.83 -3.05 9.62
N LEU A 481 -21.31 -3.22 8.39
CA LEU A 481 -21.80 -2.50 7.23
C LEU A 481 -23.27 -2.79 6.94
N LYS A 482 -23.73 -4.05 7.09
CA LYS A 482 -25.14 -4.42 6.96
C LYS A 482 -26.03 -3.68 7.98
N SER A 483 -25.56 -3.53 9.21
CA SER A 483 -26.28 -2.76 10.24
C SER A 483 -26.35 -1.27 9.91
N ILE A 484 -25.25 -0.71 9.42
CA ILE A 484 -25.19 0.69 8.96
C ILE A 484 -26.10 0.91 7.76
N HIS A 485 -26.04 0.04 6.75
CA HIS A 485 -26.91 0.08 5.58
C HIS A 485 -28.39 0.09 5.98
N HIS A 486 -28.79 -0.81 6.87
CA HIS A 486 -30.16 -0.86 7.39
C HIS A 486 -30.58 0.45 8.06
N ASP A 487 -29.73 1.08 8.88
CA ASP A 487 -30.04 2.36 9.52
C ASP A 487 -30.11 3.50 8.49
N VAL A 488 -29.21 3.51 7.49
CA VAL A 488 -29.21 4.50 6.39
C VAL A 488 -30.49 4.40 5.57
N MET A 489 -30.87 3.18 5.17
CA MET A 489 -32.09 2.94 4.37
C MET A 489 -33.40 3.27 5.15
N LYS A 490 -33.32 3.28 6.48
CA LYS A 490 -34.38 3.77 7.36
C LYS A 490 -34.36 5.29 7.63
N GLY A 491 -33.56 6.05 6.87
CA GLY A 491 -33.45 7.49 6.99
C GLY A 491 -32.66 8.00 8.19
N LYS A 492 -31.87 7.13 8.85
CA LYS A 492 -31.07 7.50 10.04
C LYS A 492 -29.63 7.92 9.70
N ARG A 493 -29.38 8.31 8.44
CA ARG A 493 -28.02 8.71 7.99
C ARG A 493 -27.39 9.79 8.88
N ALA A 494 -28.17 10.70 9.43
CA ALA A 494 -27.68 11.77 10.30
C ALA A 494 -26.92 11.26 11.53
N ARG A 495 -27.17 10.03 12.00
CA ARG A 495 -26.46 9.40 13.13
C ARG A 495 -24.97 9.11 12.81
N LEU A 496 -24.61 9.04 11.54
CA LEU A 496 -23.25 8.79 11.09
C LEU A 496 -22.42 10.09 10.98
N GLY A 497 -23.03 11.26 11.21
CA GLY A 497 -22.36 12.56 11.19
C GLY A 497 -21.66 12.84 9.86
N LYS A 498 -20.35 13.11 9.90
CA LYS A 498 -19.54 13.41 8.72
C LYS A 498 -18.91 12.18 8.04
N LEU A 499 -19.21 10.95 8.48
CA LEU A 499 -18.74 9.75 7.80
C LEU A 499 -19.11 9.77 6.32
N ARG A 500 -18.12 9.54 5.47
CA ARG A 500 -18.25 9.57 4.02
C ARG A 500 -17.50 8.46 3.30
N LEU A 501 -16.59 7.76 3.99
CA LEU A 501 -15.76 6.70 3.44
C LEU A 501 -15.87 5.42 4.28
N PHE A 502 -16.14 4.29 3.62
CA PHE A 502 -16.02 2.97 4.20
C PHE A 502 -14.95 2.18 3.45
N THR A 503 -14.00 1.60 4.18
CA THR A 503 -13.10 0.57 3.66
C THR A 503 -13.63 -0.79 4.09
N CYS A 504 -13.90 -1.65 3.12
CA CYS A 504 -14.61 -2.91 3.28
C CYS A 504 -13.68 -4.09 2.93
N GLY A 505 -13.38 -4.94 3.90
CA GLY A 505 -12.47 -6.07 3.72
C GLY A 505 -12.91 -7.32 4.48
N ALA A 506 -12.05 -8.32 4.53
CA ALA A 506 -12.18 -9.58 5.28
C ALA A 506 -13.23 -10.58 4.78
N ALA A 507 -14.17 -10.20 3.92
CA ALA A 507 -15.15 -11.10 3.29
C ALA A 507 -15.80 -10.44 2.08
N MET A 508 -16.59 -11.21 1.31
CA MET A 508 -17.37 -10.68 0.19
C MET A 508 -18.56 -9.87 0.68
N TYR A 509 -18.88 -8.82 -0.04
CA TYR A 509 -20.02 -7.93 0.21
C TYR A 509 -21.09 -8.09 -0.86
N ASP A 510 -22.34 -7.83 -0.50
CA ASP A 510 -23.43 -7.75 -1.46
C ASP A 510 -23.27 -6.50 -2.33
N PRO A 511 -23.08 -6.64 -3.66
CA PRO A 511 -22.90 -5.50 -4.55
C PRO A 511 -24.08 -4.51 -4.51
N GLN A 512 -25.33 -4.99 -4.30
CA GLN A 512 -26.48 -4.12 -4.20
C GLN A 512 -26.42 -3.24 -2.94
N MET A 513 -26.03 -3.81 -1.80
CA MET A 513 -25.84 -3.05 -0.56
C MET A 513 -24.78 -1.94 -0.74
N LEU A 514 -23.67 -2.24 -1.45
CA LEU A 514 -22.66 -1.25 -1.76
C LEU A 514 -23.20 -0.15 -2.68
N ALA A 515 -23.93 -0.52 -3.75
CA ALA A 515 -24.58 0.42 -4.65
C ALA A 515 -25.57 1.36 -3.94
N ASP A 516 -26.37 0.82 -3.01
CA ASP A 516 -27.31 1.59 -2.21
C ASP A 516 -26.57 2.65 -1.36
N LEU A 517 -25.47 2.28 -0.71
CA LEU A 517 -24.66 3.21 0.09
C LEU A 517 -23.98 4.28 -0.77
N ILE A 518 -23.47 3.90 -1.95
CA ILE A 518 -22.90 4.86 -2.92
C ILE A 518 -23.98 5.86 -3.36
N ALA A 519 -25.20 5.40 -3.64
CA ALA A 519 -26.32 6.26 -3.99
C ALA A 519 -26.72 7.22 -2.86
N GLN A 520 -26.41 6.88 -1.60
CA GLN A 520 -26.57 7.75 -0.43
C GLN A 520 -25.36 8.69 -0.19
N GLY A 521 -24.41 8.75 -1.12
CA GLY A 521 -23.27 9.68 -1.10
C GLY A 521 -22.08 9.19 -0.27
N PHE A 522 -21.97 7.89 0.01
CA PHE A 522 -20.76 7.31 0.60
C PHE A 522 -19.77 6.88 -0.49
N THR A 523 -18.50 7.00 -0.21
CA THR A 523 -17.44 6.36 -0.98
C THR A 523 -17.17 4.99 -0.36
N ILE A 524 -17.14 3.96 -1.18
CA ILE A 524 -16.86 2.59 -0.75
C ILE A 524 -15.55 2.15 -1.39
N ILE A 525 -14.65 1.65 -0.58
CA ILE A 525 -13.41 1.02 -1.02
C ILE A 525 -13.39 -0.41 -0.54
N GLN A 526 -13.39 -1.35 -1.47
CA GLN A 526 -13.26 -2.75 -1.14
C GLN A 526 -11.79 -3.14 -1.14
N THR A 527 -11.37 -3.95 -0.17
CA THR A 527 -10.01 -4.43 -0.03
C THR A 527 -10.01 -5.94 0.06
N TYR A 528 -9.04 -6.56 -0.59
CA TYR A 528 -8.74 -7.98 -0.46
C TYR A 528 -7.32 -8.13 0.03
N GLY A 529 -7.11 -9.04 0.95
CA GLY A 529 -5.80 -9.41 1.45
C GLY A 529 -5.90 -10.42 2.58
N LEU A 530 -4.78 -10.96 2.94
CA LEU A 530 -4.61 -11.98 3.97
C LEU A 530 -3.64 -11.48 5.02
N THR A 531 -3.60 -12.12 6.18
CA THR A 531 -2.56 -11.82 7.18
C THR A 531 -1.17 -12.06 6.59
N GLU A 532 -1.06 -13.09 5.77
CA GLU A 532 0.15 -13.52 5.05
C GLU A 532 0.63 -12.53 4.00
N THR A 533 -0.18 -11.56 3.62
CA THR A 533 0.16 -10.45 2.71
C THR A 533 -0.06 -9.09 3.34
N VAL A 534 -0.07 -9.01 4.67
CA VAL A 534 -0.27 -7.76 5.43
C VAL A 534 -1.57 -7.04 5.07
N GLY A 535 -2.57 -7.77 4.59
CA GLY A 535 -3.85 -7.23 4.13
C GLY A 535 -3.81 -6.69 2.70
N ASP A 536 -2.71 -6.86 1.98
CA ASP A 536 -2.55 -6.50 0.57
C ASP A 536 -2.91 -7.66 -0.35
N GLY A 537 -3.55 -7.36 -1.48
CA GLY A 537 -3.95 -8.33 -2.50
C GLY A 537 -4.87 -7.75 -3.57
N GLY A 538 -5.59 -6.71 -3.25
CA GLY A 538 -6.46 -6.02 -4.19
C GLY A 538 -7.18 -4.84 -3.58
N TRP A 539 -7.39 -3.81 -4.40
CA TRP A 539 -7.97 -2.55 -3.97
C TRP A 539 -8.98 -2.02 -4.99
N ASN A 540 -10.24 -1.92 -4.60
CA ASN A 540 -11.31 -1.46 -5.47
C ASN A 540 -11.86 -0.11 -5.01
N SER A 541 -11.47 0.95 -5.71
CA SER A 541 -12.02 2.30 -5.54
C SER A 541 -13.09 2.65 -6.58
N ALA A 542 -13.45 1.72 -7.48
CA ALA A 542 -14.50 1.93 -8.47
C ALA A 542 -15.86 2.06 -7.77
N GLN A 543 -16.61 3.10 -8.15
CA GLN A 543 -17.94 3.37 -7.60
C GLN A 543 -19.05 3.00 -8.61
N ASP A 544 -18.73 2.19 -9.61
CA ASP A 544 -19.67 1.77 -10.65
C ASP A 544 -20.16 0.34 -10.47
N ALA A 545 -21.34 0.05 -10.94
CA ALA A 545 -21.99 -1.24 -10.78
C ALA A 545 -21.25 -2.42 -11.44
N ALA A 546 -20.41 -2.17 -12.44
CA ALA A 546 -19.68 -3.23 -13.17
C ALA A 546 -18.61 -3.87 -12.29
N HIS A 547 -18.00 -3.08 -11.39
CA HIS A 547 -16.85 -3.53 -10.59
C HIS A 547 -17.17 -3.77 -9.10
N LEU A 548 -18.40 -3.51 -8.62
CA LEU A 548 -18.77 -3.71 -7.22
C LEU A 548 -18.65 -5.16 -6.71
N SER A 549 -18.61 -6.15 -7.60
CA SER A 549 -18.36 -7.53 -7.24
C SER A 549 -16.88 -7.93 -7.27
N SER A 550 -15.99 -7.02 -7.71
CA SER A 550 -14.55 -7.19 -7.71
C SER A 550 -13.95 -6.81 -6.37
N VAL A 551 -12.88 -7.48 -5.98
CA VAL A 551 -12.04 -7.08 -4.83
C VAL A 551 -11.00 -6.02 -5.21
N GLY A 552 -10.94 -5.63 -6.47
CA GLY A 552 -10.19 -4.49 -7.00
C GLY A 552 -9.08 -4.83 -7.97
N LEU A 553 -8.31 -3.81 -8.28
CA LEU A 553 -7.11 -3.90 -9.09
C LEU A 553 -5.95 -4.51 -8.30
N ARG A 554 -5.02 -5.09 -9.02
CA ARG A 554 -3.75 -5.57 -8.46
C ARG A 554 -2.93 -4.43 -7.90
N ASP A 555 -2.24 -4.65 -6.79
CA ASP A 555 -1.20 -3.72 -6.36
C ASP A 555 -0.07 -3.69 -7.40
N PRO A 556 0.32 -2.52 -7.95
CA PRO A 556 1.40 -2.42 -8.91
C PRO A 556 2.78 -2.82 -8.35
N ASP A 557 2.95 -2.85 -7.02
CA ASP A 557 4.20 -3.23 -6.36
C ASP A 557 4.28 -4.74 -6.05
N MET A 558 3.22 -5.50 -6.43
CA MET A 558 3.13 -6.96 -6.28
C MET A 558 2.99 -7.66 -7.63
N GLU A 559 3.51 -8.86 -7.76
CA GLU A 559 3.30 -9.75 -8.89
C GLU A 559 2.12 -10.69 -8.62
N TYR A 560 1.32 -10.97 -9.66
CA TYR A 560 0.15 -11.83 -9.58
C TYR A 560 0.13 -12.84 -10.71
N ARG A 561 -0.24 -14.09 -10.41
CA ARG A 561 -0.52 -15.11 -11.40
C ARG A 561 -1.69 -16.00 -10.97
N LEU A 562 -2.31 -16.69 -11.92
CA LEU A 562 -3.30 -17.72 -11.65
C LEU A 562 -2.70 -19.08 -11.97
N GLU A 563 -2.70 -19.99 -10.99
CA GLU A 563 -2.32 -21.40 -11.17
C GLU A 563 -3.51 -22.29 -10.88
N ASP A 564 -4.00 -22.99 -11.90
CA ASP A 564 -5.22 -23.81 -11.81
C ASP A 564 -6.41 -23.04 -11.22
N GLY A 565 -6.50 -21.74 -11.51
CA GLY A 565 -7.51 -20.83 -10.99
C GLY A 565 -7.23 -20.29 -9.59
N GLU A 566 -6.18 -20.74 -8.91
CA GLU A 566 -5.73 -20.18 -7.63
C GLU A 566 -4.95 -18.89 -7.84
N LEU A 567 -5.27 -17.86 -7.05
CA LEU A 567 -4.51 -16.61 -7.03
C LEU A 567 -3.21 -16.81 -6.28
N CYS A 568 -2.09 -16.59 -6.96
CA CYS A 568 -0.76 -16.59 -6.37
C CYS A 568 -0.16 -15.18 -6.42
N MET A 569 0.53 -14.80 -5.36
CA MET A 569 1.06 -13.46 -5.15
C MET A 569 2.55 -13.49 -4.78
N LYS A 570 3.32 -12.49 -5.23
CA LYS A 570 4.74 -12.35 -4.90
C LYS A 570 5.09 -10.87 -4.75
N GLY A 571 5.87 -10.53 -3.73
CA GLY A 571 6.32 -9.16 -3.46
C GLY A 571 6.67 -8.96 -2.00
N ASP A 572 7.06 -7.73 -1.66
CA ASP A 572 7.54 -7.37 -0.32
C ASP A 572 6.47 -7.46 0.77
N ALA A 573 5.19 -7.44 0.44
CA ALA A 573 4.11 -7.64 1.40
C ALA A 573 3.93 -9.11 1.83
N VAL A 574 4.53 -10.08 1.12
CA VAL A 574 4.41 -11.50 1.45
C VAL A 574 5.22 -11.85 2.69
N MET A 575 4.59 -12.57 3.62
CA MET A 575 5.16 -12.98 4.91
C MET A 575 6.51 -13.70 4.79
N LEU A 576 7.27 -13.73 5.88
CA LEU A 576 8.49 -14.55 6.01
C LEU A 576 8.18 -16.07 6.09
N GLY A 577 6.98 -16.43 6.52
CA GLY A 577 6.50 -17.80 6.71
C GLY A 577 5.68 -17.94 8.01
N TYR A 578 5.35 -19.18 8.37
CA TYR A 578 4.68 -19.50 9.62
C TYR A 578 5.71 -19.86 10.72
N TYR A 579 5.57 -19.24 11.88
CA TYR A 579 6.50 -19.45 12.99
C TYR A 579 6.48 -20.89 13.48
N LYS A 580 7.66 -21.55 13.49
CA LYS A 580 7.84 -22.97 13.84
C LYS A 580 6.98 -23.95 13.02
N ASP A 581 6.58 -23.57 11.81
CA ASP A 581 5.83 -24.45 10.90
C ASP A 581 6.47 -24.41 9.50
N PRO A 582 7.64 -25.02 9.31
CA PRO A 582 8.32 -25.02 8.01
C PRO A 582 7.56 -25.84 6.95
N GLU A 583 6.85 -26.90 7.34
CA GLU A 583 6.03 -27.70 6.42
C GLU A 583 4.81 -26.90 5.93
N GLY A 584 4.09 -26.25 6.85
CA GLY A 584 2.99 -25.35 6.49
C GLY A 584 3.45 -24.17 5.65
N THR A 585 4.67 -23.64 5.90
CA THR A 585 5.28 -22.59 5.09
C THR A 585 5.57 -23.09 3.67
N ALA A 586 6.25 -24.22 3.52
CA ALA A 586 6.59 -24.79 2.22
C ALA A 586 5.35 -25.19 1.40
N ALA A 587 4.24 -25.50 2.07
CA ALA A 587 2.97 -25.80 1.39
C ALA A 587 2.35 -24.58 0.68
N VAL A 588 2.63 -23.35 1.16
CA VAL A 588 2.03 -22.12 0.64
C VAL A 588 3.02 -21.14 0.03
N LEU A 589 4.32 -21.26 0.35
CA LEU A 589 5.39 -20.45 -0.23
C LEU A 589 6.28 -21.31 -1.12
N GLN A 590 6.17 -21.14 -2.43
CA GLN A 590 6.91 -21.93 -3.42
C GLN A 590 7.60 -20.98 -4.41
N ASP A 591 8.93 -21.05 -4.51
CA ASP A 591 9.73 -20.19 -5.39
C ASP A 591 9.46 -18.69 -5.24
N GLY A 592 9.18 -18.24 -4.01
CA GLY A 592 8.84 -16.86 -3.67
C GLY A 592 7.39 -16.47 -3.99
N TRP A 593 6.56 -17.41 -4.48
CA TRP A 593 5.14 -17.21 -4.69
C TRP A 593 4.32 -17.72 -3.50
N PHE A 594 3.43 -16.88 -3.03
CA PHE A 594 2.47 -17.23 -2.01
C PHE A 594 1.17 -17.74 -2.67
N HIS A 595 0.81 -18.98 -2.39
CA HIS A 595 -0.42 -19.63 -2.78
C HIS A 595 -1.52 -19.27 -1.78
N THR A 596 -2.46 -18.42 -2.19
CA THR A 596 -3.45 -17.83 -1.28
C THR A 596 -4.53 -18.83 -0.83
N GLY A 597 -4.72 -19.91 -1.56
CA GLY A 597 -5.85 -20.82 -1.41
C GLY A 597 -7.17 -20.22 -1.92
N ASP A 598 -7.18 -18.99 -2.43
CA ASP A 598 -8.35 -18.34 -3.02
C ASP A 598 -8.38 -18.55 -4.53
N LEU A 599 -9.52 -18.98 -5.04
CA LEU A 599 -9.78 -19.08 -6.48
C LEU A 599 -10.24 -17.72 -7.00
N ALA A 600 -9.70 -17.33 -8.15
CA ALA A 600 -9.99 -16.02 -8.73
C ALA A 600 -10.04 -16.06 -10.26
N ARG A 601 -10.63 -15.05 -10.84
CA ARG A 601 -10.43 -14.63 -12.24
C ARG A 601 -9.98 -13.19 -12.27
N ILE A 602 -9.20 -12.83 -13.28
CA ILE A 602 -8.78 -11.46 -13.56
C ILE A 602 -9.36 -11.10 -14.92
N ASP A 603 -10.05 -9.96 -15.01
CA ASP A 603 -10.62 -9.50 -16.27
C ASP A 603 -9.60 -8.75 -17.14
N ALA A 604 -10.04 -8.28 -18.31
CA ALA A 604 -9.18 -7.57 -19.26
C ALA A 604 -8.66 -6.22 -18.73
N ASP A 605 -9.39 -5.60 -17.80
CA ASP A 605 -9.04 -4.31 -17.17
C ASP A 605 -8.17 -4.51 -15.92
N GLY A 606 -7.90 -5.77 -15.54
CA GLY A 606 -7.03 -6.13 -14.42
C GLY A 606 -7.74 -6.26 -13.07
N TYR A 607 -9.06 -6.18 -13.01
CA TYR A 607 -9.83 -6.39 -11.79
C TYR A 607 -9.87 -7.86 -11.37
N ILE A 608 -9.68 -8.10 -10.08
CA ILE A 608 -9.69 -9.42 -9.46
C ILE A 608 -11.09 -9.73 -8.94
N TYR A 609 -11.62 -10.91 -9.28
CA TYR A 609 -12.89 -11.42 -8.78
C TYR A 609 -12.64 -12.76 -8.11
N LEU A 610 -12.94 -12.86 -6.82
CA LEU A 610 -12.85 -14.11 -6.09
C LEU A 610 -14.03 -15.02 -6.49
N THR A 611 -13.74 -16.29 -6.73
CA THR A 611 -14.74 -17.29 -7.15
C THR A 611 -14.95 -18.40 -6.11
N GLY A 612 -14.11 -18.45 -5.07
CA GLY A 612 -14.22 -19.39 -3.96
C GLY A 612 -12.91 -19.68 -3.27
N ARG A 613 -12.91 -20.67 -2.38
CA ARG A 613 -11.72 -21.18 -1.72
C ARG A 613 -11.40 -22.59 -2.23
N LYS A 614 -10.14 -22.85 -2.55
CA LYS A 614 -9.66 -24.15 -3.04
C LYS A 614 -10.01 -25.29 -2.09
N ASN A 615 -9.80 -25.07 -0.79
CA ASN A 615 -10.08 -26.07 0.24
C ASN A 615 -11.59 -26.25 0.57
N ASN A 616 -12.44 -25.33 0.12
CA ASN A 616 -13.88 -25.39 0.35
C ASN A 616 -14.63 -25.95 -0.85
N LEU A 617 -13.95 -26.21 -1.96
CA LEU A 617 -14.60 -26.75 -3.15
C LEU A 617 -15.31 -28.07 -2.82
N MET A 618 -16.59 -28.15 -3.16
CA MET A 618 -17.36 -29.38 -3.13
C MET A 618 -17.04 -30.15 -4.40
N ILE A 619 -16.36 -31.28 -4.24
CA ILE A 619 -16.09 -32.20 -5.35
C ILE A 619 -17.30 -33.16 -5.48
N LEU A 620 -18.10 -32.97 -6.52
CA LEU A 620 -19.29 -33.78 -6.74
C LEU A 620 -18.93 -35.17 -7.24
N PRO A 621 -19.78 -36.17 -7.03
CA PRO A 621 -19.57 -37.53 -7.58
C PRO A 621 -19.42 -37.59 -9.10
N SER A 622 -19.91 -36.57 -9.81
CA SER A 622 -19.80 -36.39 -11.26
C SER A 622 -18.44 -35.79 -11.69
N GLY A 623 -17.59 -35.39 -10.71
CA GLY A 623 -16.25 -34.85 -10.95
C GLY A 623 -16.17 -33.31 -11.07
N GLU A 624 -17.30 -32.60 -11.04
CA GLU A 624 -17.28 -31.15 -11.08
C GLU A 624 -16.96 -30.54 -9.70
N ASN A 625 -16.26 -29.44 -9.74
CA ASN A 625 -15.94 -28.59 -8.57
C ASN A 625 -16.98 -27.48 -8.46
N VAL A 626 -17.57 -27.32 -7.27
CA VAL A 626 -18.56 -26.27 -6.98
C VAL A 626 -18.11 -25.48 -5.76
N SER A 627 -17.98 -24.16 -5.92
CA SER A 627 -17.73 -23.27 -4.79
C SER A 627 -19.01 -23.06 -3.99
N PRO A 628 -19.04 -23.40 -2.70
CA PRO A 628 -20.18 -23.12 -1.85
C PRO A 628 -20.40 -21.61 -1.68
N GLU A 629 -19.32 -20.82 -1.66
CA GLU A 629 -19.38 -19.36 -1.51
C GLU A 629 -20.14 -18.70 -2.67
N GLU A 630 -19.98 -19.20 -3.89
CA GLU A 630 -20.72 -18.74 -5.06
C GLU A 630 -22.23 -18.90 -4.87
N LEU A 631 -22.64 -20.05 -4.37
CA LEU A 631 -24.05 -20.35 -4.11
C LEU A 631 -24.60 -19.56 -2.91
N GLU A 632 -23.80 -19.41 -1.87
CA GLU A 632 -24.14 -18.60 -0.68
C GLU A 632 -24.34 -17.13 -1.06
N ALA A 633 -23.47 -16.57 -1.90
CA ALA A 633 -23.62 -15.22 -2.40
C ALA A 633 -24.92 -15.02 -3.21
N LEU A 634 -25.29 -16.00 -4.03
CA LEU A 634 -26.54 -15.96 -4.77
C LEU A 634 -27.77 -16.00 -3.85
N LEU A 635 -27.77 -16.87 -2.84
CA LEU A 635 -28.89 -17.00 -1.91
C LEU A 635 -29.02 -15.82 -0.96
N SER A 636 -27.92 -15.18 -0.59
CA SER A 636 -27.88 -14.00 0.27
C SER A 636 -28.51 -12.76 -0.35
N ARG A 637 -28.78 -12.76 -1.66
CA ARG A 637 -29.47 -11.66 -2.36
C ARG A 637 -30.94 -11.51 -1.92
N ASN A 638 -31.55 -12.56 -1.37
CA ASN A 638 -32.90 -12.44 -0.83
C ASN A 638 -32.84 -11.77 0.57
N PRO A 639 -33.48 -10.62 0.77
CA PRO A 639 -33.43 -9.88 2.04
C PRO A 639 -34.04 -10.65 3.23
N ALA A 640 -34.83 -11.69 2.98
CA ALA A 640 -35.39 -12.55 4.02
C ALA A 640 -34.35 -13.58 4.55
N VAL A 641 -33.25 -13.82 3.80
CA VAL A 641 -32.13 -14.67 4.22
C VAL A 641 -31.23 -13.88 5.15
N ARG A 642 -31.14 -14.30 6.40
CA ARG A 642 -30.20 -13.71 7.37
C ARG A 642 -28.78 -14.22 7.16
N GLU A 643 -28.65 -15.55 7.08
CA GLU A 643 -27.40 -16.26 6.90
C GLU A 643 -27.65 -17.52 6.07
N VAL A 644 -26.67 -17.93 5.30
CA VAL A 644 -26.73 -19.16 4.51
C VAL A 644 -25.38 -19.87 4.52
N LEU A 645 -25.40 -21.18 4.67
CA LEU A 645 -24.25 -22.07 4.58
C LEU A 645 -24.58 -23.15 3.55
N VAL A 646 -23.73 -23.29 2.54
CA VAL A 646 -23.85 -24.33 1.53
C VAL A 646 -22.76 -25.37 1.76
N GLU A 647 -23.15 -26.62 1.83
CA GLU A 647 -22.26 -27.75 2.09
C GLU A 647 -22.66 -28.98 1.26
N GLN A 648 -21.72 -29.91 1.11
CA GLN A 648 -22.03 -31.21 0.46
C GLN A 648 -22.41 -32.24 1.52
N LYS A 649 -23.58 -32.82 1.36
CA LYS A 649 -24.07 -33.95 2.17
C LYS A 649 -24.48 -35.10 1.24
N ASP A 650 -23.94 -36.28 1.46
CA ASP A 650 -24.22 -37.48 0.67
C ASP A 650 -24.09 -37.24 -0.85
N GLY A 651 -23.05 -36.51 -1.26
CA GLY A 651 -22.80 -36.19 -2.66
C GLY A 651 -23.74 -35.15 -3.27
N LYS A 652 -24.61 -34.52 -2.47
CA LYS A 652 -25.60 -33.52 -2.91
C LYS A 652 -25.29 -32.16 -2.32
N ILE A 653 -25.65 -31.09 -3.04
CA ILE A 653 -25.51 -29.71 -2.55
C ILE A 653 -26.69 -29.38 -1.65
N CYS A 654 -26.42 -29.07 -0.40
CA CYS A 654 -27.38 -28.72 0.62
C CYS A 654 -27.18 -27.28 1.10
N ALA A 655 -28.27 -26.51 1.24
CA ALA A 655 -28.20 -25.15 1.83
C ALA A 655 -28.88 -25.17 3.20
N ARG A 656 -28.16 -24.68 4.22
CA ARG A 656 -28.74 -24.38 5.54
C ARG A 656 -28.94 -22.87 5.63
N ILE A 657 -30.18 -22.44 5.80
CA ILE A 657 -30.59 -21.03 5.71
C ILE A 657 -31.19 -20.58 7.03
N SER A 658 -30.62 -19.53 7.62
CA SER A 658 -31.18 -18.84 8.77
C SER A 658 -32.18 -17.76 8.29
N CYS A 659 -33.44 -17.95 8.63
CA CYS A 659 -34.52 -16.98 8.33
C CYS A 659 -35.70 -17.17 9.31
N ARG A 660 -36.56 -16.14 9.42
CA ARG A 660 -37.77 -16.25 10.23
C ARG A 660 -38.73 -17.29 9.63
N GLU A 661 -39.46 -17.97 10.48
CA GLU A 661 -40.43 -19.01 10.06
C GLU A 661 -41.43 -18.50 9.05
N ALA A 662 -41.97 -17.31 9.25
CA ALA A 662 -42.99 -16.68 8.40
C ALA A 662 -42.55 -16.43 6.94
N VAL A 663 -41.26 -16.46 6.62
CA VAL A 663 -40.73 -16.17 5.28
C VAL A 663 -40.10 -17.41 4.61
N ARG A 664 -40.16 -18.59 5.25
CA ARG A 664 -39.52 -19.82 4.72
C ARG A 664 -40.03 -20.22 3.35
N ASP A 665 -41.33 -20.10 3.09
CA ASP A 665 -41.91 -20.42 1.79
C ASP A 665 -41.45 -19.46 0.69
N GLU A 666 -41.34 -18.17 0.99
CA GLU A 666 -40.76 -17.17 0.09
C GLU A 666 -39.30 -17.52 -0.25
N VAL A 667 -38.48 -17.82 0.77
CA VAL A 667 -37.07 -18.20 0.57
C VAL A 667 -36.96 -19.53 -0.22
N ARG A 668 -37.83 -20.49 0.01
CA ARG A 668 -37.87 -21.75 -0.75
C ARG A 668 -38.21 -21.53 -2.23
N ALA A 669 -39.15 -20.63 -2.50
CA ALA A 669 -39.49 -20.22 -3.88
C ALA A 669 -38.29 -19.53 -4.55
N PHE A 670 -37.57 -18.65 -3.81
CA PHE A 670 -36.38 -17.99 -4.30
C PHE A 670 -35.24 -18.98 -4.63
N VAL A 671 -34.96 -19.98 -3.77
CA VAL A 671 -34.00 -21.05 -4.07
C VAL A 671 -34.40 -21.78 -5.33
N THR A 672 -35.67 -22.10 -5.48
CA THR A 672 -36.19 -22.78 -6.69
C THR A 672 -35.98 -21.93 -7.95
N GLN A 673 -36.19 -20.65 -7.87
CA GLN A 673 -35.95 -19.69 -8.96
C GLN A 673 -34.45 -19.59 -9.27
N THR A 674 -33.59 -19.46 -8.26
CA THR A 674 -32.13 -19.47 -8.42
C THR A 674 -31.62 -20.71 -9.10
N ASN A 675 -32.13 -21.89 -8.72
CA ASN A 675 -31.78 -23.15 -9.34
C ASN A 675 -32.10 -23.23 -10.85
N ARG A 676 -33.11 -22.47 -11.33
CA ARG A 676 -33.44 -22.42 -12.77
C ARG A 676 -32.33 -21.73 -13.59
N SER A 677 -31.62 -20.80 -13.00
CA SER A 677 -30.51 -20.10 -13.64
C SER A 677 -29.16 -20.83 -13.52
N LEU A 678 -29.09 -21.86 -12.66
CA LEU A 678 -27.86 -22.61 -12.41
C LEU A 678 -27.75 -23.85 -13.32
N PRO A 679 -26.54 -24.23 -13.75
CA PRO A 679 -26.25 -25.53 -14.36
C PRO A 679 -26.72 -26.67 -13.46
N LEU A 680 -27.06 -27.80 -14.04
CA LEU A 680 -27.63 -28.94 -13.28
C LEU A 680 -26.77 -29.37 -12.11
N TYR A 681 -25.46 -29.43 -12.29
CA TYR A 681 -24.52 -29.87 -11.28
C TYR A 681 -24.36 -28.86 -10.11
N LYS A 682 -24.69 -27.58 -10.30
CA LYS A 682 -24.64 -26.54 -9.25
C LYS A 682 -25.94 -26.37 -8.47
N ARG A 683 -26.97 -27.10 -8.82
CA ARG A 683 -28.30 -26.93 -8.20
C ARG A 683 -28.33 -27.42 -6.77
N ILE A 684 -28.90 -26.58 -5.91
CA ILE A 684 -29.16 -26.90 -4.52
C ILE A 684 -30.29 -27.93 -4.45
N THR A 685 -30.00 -29.08 -3.91
CA THR A 685 -30.92 -30.23 -3.90
C THR A 685 -31.75 -30.32 -2.62
N SER A 686 -31.25 -29.77 -1.50
CA SER A 686 -31.99 -29.71 -0.24
C SER A 686 -31.79 -28.41 0.47
N VAL A 687 -32.80 -27.98 1.25
CA VAL A 687 -32.77 -26.77 2.03
C VAL A 687 -33.22 -27.07 3.46
N GLU A 688 -32.35 -26.78 4.43
CA GLU A 688 -32.66 -26.82 5.85
C GLU A 688 -32.84 -25.39 6.36
N PHE A 689 -33.94 -25.15 7.10
CA PHE A 689 -34.21 -23.81 7.68
C PHE A 689 -34.00 -23.83 9.19
N THR A 690 -33.41 -22.74 9.70
CA THR A 690 -33.29 -22.45 11.13
C THR A 690 -33.68 -21.00 11.39
N ASP A 691 -34.15 -20.69 12.58
CA ASP A 691 -34.35 -19.32 13.07
C ASP A 691 -33.17 -18.84 13.94
N GLN A 692 -32.26 -19.76 14.28
CA GLN A 692 -31.06 -19.48 15.03
C GLN A 692 -29.92 -19.03 14.09
N PRO A 693 -28.94 -18.25 14.60
CA PRO A 693 -27.71 -17.96 13.88
C PRO A 693 -26.97 -19.24 13.52
N LEU A 694 -26.30 -19.25 12.37
CA LEU A 694 -25.47 -20.38 11.96
C LEU A 694 -24.20 -20.47 12.80
N PRO A 695 -23.60 -21.67 12.97
CA PRO A 695 -22.40 -21.85 13.77
C PRO A 695 -21.25 -20.98 13.25
N ARG A 696 -20.58 -20.29 14.18
CA ARG A 696 -19.42 -19.44 13.90
C ARG A 696 -18.25 -19.78 14.79
N ASN A 697 -17.05 -19.59 14.26
CA ASN A 697 -15.86 -19.65 15.10
C ASN A 697 -15.70 -18.38 15.93
N ALA A 698 -14.69 -18.35 16.78
CA ALA A 698 -14.37 -17.20 17.65
C ALA A 698 -14.12 -15.87 16.89
N LEU A 699 -13.90 -15.92 15.57
CA LEU A 699 -13.70 -14.76 14.70
C LEU A 699 -14.96 -14.36 13.91
N GLY A 700 -16.09 -14.98 14.24
CA GLY A 700 -17.35 -14.69 13.55
C GLY A 700 -17.45 -15.28 12.14
N LYS A 701 -16.48 -16.09 11.66
CA LYS A 701 -16.58 -16.81 10.38
C LYS A 701 -17.45 -18.05 10.54
N MET A 702 -18.31 -18.32 9.55
CA MET A 702 -19.14 -19.52 9.56
C MET A 702 -18.27 -20.78 9.54
N VAL A 703 -18.60 -21.74 10.40
CA VAL A 703 -17.93 -23.05 10.48
C VAL A 703 -18.64 -24.01 9.54
N ARG A 704 -17.91 -24.57 8.59
CA ARG A 704 -18.36 -25.68 7.73
C ARG A 704 -18.16 -26.99 8.48
N GLY A 705 -19.11 -27.88 8.39
CA GLY A 705 -19.09 -29.18 9.08
C GLY A 705 -18.14 -30.18 8.45
#